data_056bb6c30531246b1f5e3862b1151f0c
#
_entry.id   056bb6c30531246b1f5e3862b1151f0c
#
_cell.length_a   1.000
_cell.length_b   1.000
_cell.length_c   1.000
_cell.angle_alpha   90.00
_cell.angle_beta   90.00
_cell.angle_gamma   90.00
#
_symmetry.space_group_name_H-M   'P 1'
#
loop_
_entity.id
_entity.type
_entity.pdbx_description
1 polymer ?
#
loop_
_entity_poly.entity_id
_entity_poly.type
_entity_poly.pdbx_seq_one_letter_code
_entity_poly.pdbx_strand_id
1 'polypeptide(L)'
;MFISMNWISDFVDLSGIDKLELISKFSLSTAEVENEIFFKGSDVSGIVVAEIKSVEDHPESKKLHLLKVDIGEDELVDVVCGAPNVRVGMKTAFAKLGAKIGEITIAPRKLAGYTSNGMCCSEKEIGISDANEGIMDITEDVALGTDIKSIYEIDDIVFEVDNKSLTNRPDLWGHYGIAREIAALAGRELKPLPTADLSAYNALPGVDLKIEDKLCQRYSCLQFGNISVHKSPVNMRIRLYYCGMRALNFLADLTNYLMLEMGQPMHAFDSRKVEKIRIKRFDKPFTFKTLDGVERNIDENTLMICNGDTPVAIAGIMGGLDSEIVEDTSTLTLESATFDAASIRKSTVRLAHRTDASQRYEKSLDPEMTVTAIARFVNLLTSIDPEAVVVSSLTDEYAAKYPEVNLSFTKDFVNRYTGIEISNDTIVKTLRSLGFGVELCGEEFTVNVPSWRATKDVTIKADIIEEITRIYGYDNFDINTVASPLAPVRPSQVKTDEDRIKDTLVKRYSMHELHSYIWAYYDEYKDLGIEIENNVELVNATNPNIKTIRRSIVPTQLCQVKYNTSFDSDFAVFEVGKVVEGLKEDGLCNEKKKLAITLYSKTKEMEKLYFELRDILAVLADDIKHESLSFEKAEATHSYQHPKNLNKIFCAGRIIGEIGIVNASVSKKIDKKANIVFAEIDIEEFAKIKNASIKYAEPSKFPEIEIDLSFVSEKYAPIAEAIKNANCSLIKNVSVVDTYADENGKSITVRLLFSHPEKTLTKDEVATIVNGIVAELETKNIKMKAE
;
A
#
# COMPACT_ATOMS: atom_id res chain seq x y z
N MET A 1 10.13 14.25 -4.71
CA MET A 1 11.51 14.76 -4.46
C MET A 1 11.94 15.64 -5.61
N PHE A 2 12.41 16.86 -5.34
CA PHE A 2 12.84 17.80 -6.38
C PHE A 2 14.26 17.53 -6.85
N ILE A 3 14.48 17.56 -8.16
CA ILE A 3 15.75 17.30 -8.85
C ILE A 3 16.12 18.47 -9.73
N SER A 4 17.33 19.00 -9.53
CA SER A 4 17.93 20.10 -10.29
C SER A 4 18.74 19.57 -11.46
N MET A 5 18.45 20.03 -12.68
CA MET A 5 19.23 19.65 -13.87
C MET A 5 20.61 20.30 -13.89
N ASN A 6 20.79 21.45 -13.25
CA ASN A 6 22.12 22.05 -13.09
C ASN A 6 23.00 21.18 -12.19
N TRP A 7 22.46 20.67 -11.08
CA TRP A 7 23.18 19.74 -10.20
C TRP A 7 23.52 18.41 -10.88
N ILE A 8 22.59 17.88 -11.68
CA ILE A 8 22.88 16.70 -12.52
C ILE A 8 24.03 16.97 -13.50
N SER A 9 24.10 18.20 -14.07
CA SER A 9 25.13 18.57 -15.04
C SER A 9 26.55 18.60 -14.45
N ASP A 10 26.72 18.70 -13.13
CA ASP A 10 28.02 18.52 -12.48
C ASP A 10 28.59 17.11 -12.74
N PHE A 11 27.73 16.11 -12.81
CA PHE A 11 28.09 14.70 -12.91
C PHE A 11 27.95 14.11 -14.33
N VAL A 12 27.19 14.77 -15.20
CA VAL A 12 26.97 14.31 -16.59
C VAL A 12 27.09 15.49 -17.54
N ASP A 13 27.84 15.32 -18.64
CA ASP A 13 27.87 16.32 -19.71
C ASP A 13 26.55 16.25 -20.50
N LEU A 14 25.67 17.21 -20.28
CA LEU A 14 24.37 17.35 -20.96
C LEU A 14 24.41 18.35 -22.12
N SER A 15 25.59 18.79 -22.55
CA SER A 15 25.72 19.73 -23.68
C SER A 15 25.12 19.14 -24.95
N GLY A 16 24.27 19.94 -25.63
CA GLY A 16 23.60 19.55 -26.87
C GLY A 16 22.45 18.54 -26.71
N ILE A 17 22.03 18.23 -25.48
CA ILE A 17 20.90 17.34 -25.21
C ILE A 17 19.67 18.17 -24.80
N ASP A 18 18.50 17.84 -25.32
CA ASP A 18 17.25 18.39 -24.85
C ASP A 18 16.91 17.83 -23.46
N LYS A 19 16.98 18.70 -22.45
CA LYS A 19 16.75 18.33 -21.05
C LYS A 19 15.30 17.87 -20.82
N LEU A 20 14.30 18.43 -21.54
CA LEU A 20 12.90 18.04 -21.37
C LEU A 20 12.61 16.66 -21.96
N GLU A 21 13.17 16.36 -23.13
CA GLU A 21 13.12 15.02 -23.71
C GLU A 21 13.77 13.99 -22.79
N LEU A 22 14.90 14.35 -22.18
CA LEU A 22 15.63 13.48 -21.27
C LEU A 22 14.83 13.19 -19.96
N ILE A 23 14.17 14.23 -19.40
CA ILE A 23 13.26 14.07 -18.26
C ILE A 23 12.08 13.15 -18.62
N SER A 24 11.51 13.30 -19.83
CA SER A 24 10.46 12.40 -20.30
C SER A 24 10.94 10.95 -20.43
N LYS A 25 12.13 10.72 -20.99
CA LYS A 25 12.74 9.38 -21.05
C LYS A 25 12.99 8.79 -19.66
N PHE A 26 13.44 9.60 -18.71
CA PHE A 26 13.63 9.19 -17.32
C PHE A 26 12.30 8.75 -16.70
N SER A 27 11.22 9.52 -16.92
CA SER A 27 9.88 9.19 -16.43
C SER A 27 9.37 7.84 -16.97
N LEU A 28 9.62 7.54 -18.25
CA LEU A 28 9.17 6.31 -18.91
C LEU A 28 10.01 5.07 -18.56
N SER A 29 11.26 5.24 -18.11
CA SER A 29 12.20 4.12 -17.94
C SER A 29 12.66 3.86 -16.51
N THR A 30 12.54 4.85 -15.63
CA THR A 30 13.19 4.79 -14.31
C THR A 30 12.22 5.09 -13.17
N ALA A 31 11.62 6.28 -13.13
CA ALA A 31 10.70 6.68 -12.06
C ALA A 31 9.75 7.79 -12.55
N GLU A 32 8.51 7.73 -12.10
CA GLU A 32 7.47 8.69 -12.47
C GLU A 32 7.86 10.11 -12.09
N VAL A 33 7.77 11.01 -13.06
CA VAL A 33 7.93 12.44 -12.86
C VAL A 33 6.55 13.06 -12.74
N GLU A 34 6.33 13.83 -11.70
CA GLU A 34 5.08 14.58 -11.48
C GLU A 34 4.84 15.58 -12.62
N ASN A 35 3.60 15.99 -12.81
CA ASN A 35 3.18 16.76 -13.98
C ASN A 35 3.81 18.17 -14.10
N GLU A 36 4.47 18.68 -13.06
CA GLU A 36 5.00 20.03 -13.00
C GLU A 36 6.53 20.05 -13.14
N ILE A 37 7.00 20.77 -14.17
CA ILE A 37 8.41 21.08 -14.38
C ILE A 37 8.60 22.57 -14.13
N PHE A 38 9.52 22.94 -13.26
CA PHE A 38 9.77 24.30 -12.83
C PHE A 38 10.96 24.92 -13.59
N PHE A 39 10.70 25.98 -14.31
CA PHE A 39 11.74 26.77 -14.98
C PHE A 39 12.15 27.92 -14.05
N LYS A 40 13.05 27.63 -13.11
CA LYS A 40 13.56 28.61 -12.16
C LYS A 40 14.30 29.74 -12.86
N GLY A 41 14.15 30.96 -12.35
CA GLY A 41 14.83 32.16 -12.88
C GLY A 41 14.30 32.69 -14.23
N SER A 42 13.36 31.98 -14.90
CA SER A 42 12.83 32.38 -16.21
C SER A 42 12.10 33.74 -16.21
N ASP A 43 11.59 34.11 -15.05
CA ASP A 43 10.87 35.35 -14.78
C ASP A 43 11.75 36.47 -14.18
N VAL A 44 13.07 36.25 -14.12
CA VAL A 44 14.06 37.21 -13.59
C VAL A 44 15.01 37.60 -14.72
N SER A 45 15.19 38.91 -14.94
CA SER A 45 16.14 39.42 -15.92
C SER A 45 16.54 40.89 -15.64
N GLY A 46 17.72 41.30 -16.09
CA GLY A 46 18.21 42.70 -15.99
C GLY A 46 18.65 43.08 -14.58
N ILE A 47 19.05 42.09 -13.77
CA ILE A 47 19.61 42.30 -12.43
C ILE A 47 21.13 42.21 -12.51
N VAL A 48 21.82 43.22 -11.99
CA VAL A 48 23.27 43.31 -12.04
C VAL A 48 23.89 43.51 -10.65
N VAL A 49 25.18 43.20 -10.55
CA VAL A 49 25.95 43.54 -9.35
C VAL A 49 26.14 45.02 -9.30
N ALA A 50 25.81 45.64 -8.18
CA ALA A 50 25.95 47.09 -7.93
C ALA A 50 26.60 47.34 -6.58
N GLU A 51 27.26 48.49 -6.41
CA GLU A 51 27.86 48.91 -5.13
C GLU A 51 27.17 50.16 -4.59
N ILE A 52 26.84 50.16 -3.32
CA ILE A 52 26.26 51.32 -2.64
C ILE A 52 27.38 52.32 -2.30
N LYS A 53 27.42 53.47 -2.97
CA LYS A 53 28.43 54.50 -2.76
C LYS A 53 28.07 55.52 -1.67
N SER A 54 26.78 55.80 -1.43
CA SER A 54 26.33 56.60 -0.29
C SER A 54 25.00 56.10 0.26
N VAL A 55 24.81 56.30 1.56
CA VAL A 55 23.58 56.02 2.29
C VAL A 55 23.22 57.25 3.10
N GLU A 56 22.05 57.84 2.87
CA GLU A 56 21.52 58.99 3.61
C GLU A 56 20.14 58.63 4.18
N ASP A 57 19.84 59.06 5.39
CA ASP A 57 18.53 58.82 5.96
C ASP A 57 17.47 59.67 5.25
N HIS A 58 16.30 59.06 5.00
CA HIS A 58 15.21 59.76 4.35
C HIS A 58 14.61 60.83 5.29
N PRO A 59 14.50 62.15 4.89
CA PRO A 59 14.10 63.20 5.80
C PRO A 59 12.70 63.06 6.42
N GLU A 60 11.78 62.37 5.73
CA GLU A 60 10.39 62.22 6.17
C GLU A 60 10.04 60.75 6.59
N SER A 61 11.00 59.81 6.57
CA SER A 61 10.75 58.40 6.88
C SER A 61 11.87 57.80 7.72
N LYS A 62 11.53 57.22 8.85
CA LYS A 62 12.49 56.50 9.72
C LYS A 62 12.91 55.14 9.19
N LYS A 63 12.30 54.67 8.10
CA LYS A 63 12.54 53.33 7.55
C LYS A 63 13.16 53.36 6.15
N LEU A 64 13.22 54.51 5.51
CA LEU A 64 13.74 54.63 4.14
C LEU A 64 15.11 55.28 4.17
N HIS A 65 15.97 54.85 3.23
CA HIS A 65 17.28 55.39 2.97
C HIS A 65 17.34 55.86 1.51
N LEU A 66 18.04 56.95 1.28
CA LEU A 66 18.39 57.49 -0.03
C LEU A 66 19.78 56.97 -0.38
N LEU A 67 19.88 56.19 -1.45
CA LEU A 67 21.12 55.54 -1.87
C LEU A 67 21.61 56.13 -3.19
N LYS A 68 22.93 56.26 -3.32
CA LYS A 68 23.58 56.39 -4.63
C LYS A 68 24.28 55.09 -4.94
N VAL A 69 23.90 54.45 -6.03
CA VAL A 69 24.31 53.09 -6.40
C VAL A 69 25.10 53.15 -7.69
N ASP A 70 26.30 52.57 -7.68
CA ASP A 70 27.17 52.38 -8.83
C ASP A 70 26.89 51.02 -9.48
N ILE A 71 26.46 51.04 -10.72
CA ILE A 71 26.13 49.85 -11.51
C ILE A 71 27.18 49.54 -12.59
N GLY A 72 28.37 50.18 -12.48
CA GLY A 72 29.44 50.10 -13.47
C GLY A 72 29.22 50.94 -14.71
N GLU A 73 28.36 51.94 -14.62
CA GLU A 73 28.09 52.97 -15.66
C GLU A 73 28.65 54.34 -15.19
N ASP A 74 28.75 55.30 -16.12
CA ASP A 74 29.38 56.63 -15.84
C ASP A 74 28.63 57.44 -14.76
N GLU A 75 27.33 57.20 -14.54
CA GLU A 75 26.50 57.96 -13.59
C GLU A 75 25.98 57.04 -12.46
N LEU A 76 25.96 57.57 -11.23
CA LEU A 76 25.38 56.90 -10.09
C LEU A 76 23.85 56.96 -10.16
N VAL A 77 23.19 55.83 -9.79
CA VAL A 77 21.74 55.70 -9.79
C VAL A 77 21.16 56.11 -8.43
N ASP A 78 20.17 57.02 -8.45
CA ASP A 78 19.41 57.34 -7.23
C ASP A 78 18.36 56.30 -6.91
N VAL A 79 18.38 55.79 -5.70
CA VAL A 79 17.51 54.70 -5.25
C VAL A 79 16.96 54.97 -3.86
N VAL A 80 15.69 54.67 -3.65
CA VAL A 80 15.07 54.70 -2.33
C VAL A 80 14.92 53.28 -1.84
N CYS A 81 15.56 52.93 -0.73
CA CYS A 81 15.57 51.55 -0.17
C CYS A 81 15.08 51.55 1.28
N GLY A 82 14.27 50.55 1.61
CA GLY A 82 13.76 50.32 2.96
C GLY A 82 14.46 49.18 3.73
N ALA A 83 15.53 48.64 3.18
CA ALA A 83 16.22 47.50 3.79
C ALA A 83 17.12 47.96 4.97
N PRO A 84 17.13 47.24 6.10
CA PRO A 84 17.87 47.68 7.30
C PRO A 84 19.39 47.40 7.20
N ASN A 85 19.83 46.60 6.25
CA ASN A 85 21.22 46.14 6.12
C ASN A 85 22.06 46.98 5.12
N VAL A 86 21.52 48.09 4.59
CA VAL A 86 22.23 48.93 3.65
C VAL A 86 23.46 49.59 4.30
N ARG A 87 24.61 49.57 3.62
CA ARG A 87 25.84 50.18 4.05
C ARG A 87 26.69 50.61 2.86
N VAL A 88 27.49 51.66 3.06
CA VAL A 88 28.44 52.10 2.04
C VAL A 88 29.48 51.03 1.77
N GLY A 89 29.79 50.80 0.49
CA GLY A 89 30.73 49.78 0.02
C GLY A 89 30.10 48.36 -0.13
N MET A 90 28.82 48.23 0.20
CA MET A 90 28.11 46.97 0.02
C MET A 90 27.85 46.69 -1.46
N LYS A 91 28.29 45.52 -1.95
CA LYS A 91 27.82 44.99 -3.26
C LYS A 91 26.50 44.31 -3.10
N THR A 92 25.56 44.56 -3.99
CA THR A 92 24.20 43.99 -3.92
C THR A 92 23.63 43.71 -5.31
N ALA A 93 22.59 42.87 -5.37
CA ALA A 93 21.83 42.63 -6.58
C ALA A 93 20.91 43.82 -6.86
N PHE A 94 21.08 44.45 -8.03
CA PHE A 94 20.36 45.65 -8.42
C PHE A 94 19.56 45.45 -9.71
N ALA A 95 18.24 45.58 -9.61
CA ALA A 95 17.33 45.55 -10.75
C ALA A 95 17.29 46.92 -11.44
N LYS A 96 17.82 46.95 -12.67
CA LYS A 96 17.84 48.14 -13.54
C LYS A 96 16.42 48.49 -14.01
N LEU A 97 16.24 49.71 -14.52
CA LEU A 97 15.00 50.06 -15.21
C LEU A 97 14.76 49.13 -16.39
N GLY A 98 13.55 48.55 -16.48
CA GLY A 98 13.15 47.51 -17.43
C GLY A 98 13.47 46.07 -17.00
N ALA A 99 14.16 45.88 -15.89
CA ALA A 99 14.37 44.58 -15.29
C ALA A 99 13.02 43.91 -14.94
N LYS A 100 12.98 42.58 -15.04
CA LYS A 100 11.81 41.77 -14.64
C LYS A 100 12.11 40.98 -13.38
N ILE A 101 11.15 40.95 -12.48
CA ILE A 101 11.15 40.15 -11.24
C ILE A 101 9.75 39.59 -11.05
N GLY A 102 9.55 38.32 -11.42
CA GLY A 102 8.23 37.73 -11.51
C GLY A 102 7.33 38.51 -12.50
N GLU A 103 6.17 38.94 -12.05
CA GLU A 103 5.23 39.72 -12.86
C GLU A 103 5.57 41.22 -12.90
N ILE A 104 6.56 41.66 -12.12
CA ILE A 104 6.87 43.08 -11.99
C ILE A 104 7.95 43.49 -12.98
N THR A 105 7.72 44.59 -13.74
CA THR A 105 8.76 45.28 -14.51
C THR A 105 9.18 46.54 -13.76
N ILE A 106 10.48 46.70 -13.53
CA ILE A 106 11.03 47.82 -12.78
C ILE A 106 10.91 49.11 -13.60
N ALA A 107 10.23 50.10 -13.05
CA ALA A 107 10.04 51.42 -13.63
C ALA A 107 10.37 52.49 -12.59
N PRO A 108 10.67 53.71 -13.00
CA PRO A 108 10.90 54.81 -12.06
C PRO A 108 9.71 54.99 -11.12
N ARG A 109 9.94 54.97 -9.82
CA ARG A 109 8.88 55.04 -8.82
C ARG A 109 9.15 56.13 -7.80
N LYS A 110 8.16 57.00 -7.57
CA LYS A 110 8.24 58.00 -6.54
C LYS A 110 7.85 57.45 -5.17
N LEU A 111 8.76 57.50 -4.20
CA LEU A 111 8.58 56.99 -2.85
C LEU A 111 8.86 58.14 -1.86
N ALA A 112 7.86 58.52 -1.05
CA ALA A 112 7.96 59.59 -0.06
C ALA A 112 8.66 60.88 -0.59
N GLY A 113 8.34 61.29 -1.84
CA GLY A 113 8.87 62.50 -2.44
C GLY A 113 10.12 62.35 -3.33
N TYR A 114 10.86 61.26 -3.22
CA TYR A 114 12.07 60.95 -3.99
C TYR A 114 11.81 59.89 -5.05
N THR A 115 12.50 60.02 -6.19
CA THR A 115 12.36 59.04 -7.29
C THR A 115 13.42 57.96 -7.15
N SER A 116 12.99 56.69 -7.14
CA SER A 116 13.87 55.54 -7.23
C SER A 116 13.97 55.10 -8.69
N ASN A 117 15.19 55.03 -9.23
CA ASN A 117 15.48 54.64 -10.62
C ASN A 117 15.99 53.21 -10.72
N GLY A 118 15.46 52.30 -9.92
CA GLY A 118 15.81 50.90 -9.83
C GLY A 118 15.49 50.36 -8.44
N MET A 119 15.89 49.15 -8.19
CA MET A 119 15.60 48.47 -6.93
C MET A 119 16.77 47.57 -6.50
N CYS A 120 17.27 47.76 -5.28
CA CYS A 120 18.13 46.79 -4.63
C CYS A 120 17.28 45.60 -4.20
N CYS A 121 17.66 44.36 -4.56
CA CYS A 121 16.85 43.20 -4.41
C CYS A 121 17.27 42.33 -3.19
N SER A 122 16.30 41.78 -2.52
CA SER A 122 16.48 40.64 -1.57
C SER A 122 16.63 39.34 -2.33
N GLU A 123 17.15 38.32 -1.67
CA GLU A 123 17.22 36.97 -2.24
C GLU A 123 15.82 36.40 -2.59
N LYS A 124 14.80 36.75 -1.79
CA LYS A 124 13.40 36.33 -2.03
C LYS A 124 12.82 36.98 -3.30
N GLU A 125 13.09 38.25 -3.53
CA GLU A 125 12.62 38.94 -4.74
C GLU A 125 13.22 38.32 -6.00
N ILE A 126 14.47 37.87 -5.94
CA ILE A 126 15.14 37.15 -7.04
C ILE A 126 14.63 35.69 -7.16
N GLY A 127 13.96 35.14 -6.14
CA GLY A 127 13.43 33.79 -6.15
C GLY A 127 14.46 32.70 -5.81
N ILE A 128 15.54 33.04 -5.10
CA ILE A 128 16.64 32.12 -4.75
C ILE A 128 16.66 31.68 -3.27
N SER A 129 15.86 32.32 -2.42
CA SER A 129 15.63 31.92 -1.03
C SER A 129 14.36 32.59 -0.47
N ASP A 130 13.99 32.28 0.78
CA ASP A 130 12.91 32.97 1.51
C ASP A 130 13.37 34.25 2.25
N ALA A 131 14.67 34.54 2.19
CA ALA A 131 15.23 35.66 2.94
C ALA A 131 14.80 37.03 2.35
N ASN A 132 14.08 37.84 3.14
CA ASN A 132 13.57 39.15 2.74
C ASN A 132 13.79 40.25 3.81
N GLU A 133 14.58 39.94 4.83
CA GLU A 133 14.85 40.88 5.93
C GLU A 133 15.79 42.06 5.52
N GLY A 134 16.49 41.88 4.40
CA GLY A 134 17.39 42.85 3.81
C GLY A 134 17.65 42.59 2.33
N ILE A 135 18.43 43.47 1.72
CA ILE A 135 18.91 43.27 0.35
C ILE A 135 20.04 42.22 0.33
N MET A 136 20.22 41.55 -0.82
CA MET A 136 21.25 40.56 -1.02
C MET A 136 22.65 41.17 -0.85
N ASP A 137 23.49 40.55 -0.03
CA ASP A 137 24.89 40.94 0.21
C ASP A 137 25.82 40.06 -0.63
N ILE A 138 26.46 40.63 -1.64
CA ILE A 138 27.38 39.94 -2.57
C ILE A 138 28.81 40.15 -2.06
N THR A 139 29.43 39.04 -1.63
CA THR A 139 30.80 39.07 -1.07
C THR A 139 31.85 38.67 -2.08
N GLU A 140 31.47 38.12 -3.19
CA GLU A 140 32.35 37.71 -4.27
C GLU A 140 33.04 38.94 -4.96
N ASP A 141 34.29 38.74 -5.35
CA ASP A 141 35.02 39.79 -6.06
C ASP A 141 34.71 39.76 -7.55
N VAL A 142 33.59 40.42 -7.88
CA VAL A 142 33.07 40.53 -9.27
C VAL A 142 32.94 41.97 -9.67
N ALA A 143 33.07 42.28 -10.97
CA ALA A 143 32.95 43.59 -11.54
C ALA A 143 31.50 44.11 -11.41
N LEU A 144 31.36 45.44 -11.17
CA LEU A 144 30.06 46.11 -11.18
C LEU A 144 29.43 46.04 -12.58
N GLY A 145 28.10 45.91 -12.64
CA GLY A 145 27.36 45.72 -13.91
C GLY A 145 27.31 44.28 -14.42
N THR A 146 27.99 43.33 -13.76
CA THR A 146 27.91 41.93 -14.11
C THR A 146 26.49 41.39 -13.83
N ASP A 147 25.92 40.64 -14.81
CA ASP A 147 24.61 39.99 -14.63
C ASP A 147 24.72 38.92 -13.55
N ILE A 148 23.82 38.95 -12.57
CA ILE A 148 23.82 38.00 -11.45
C ILE A 148 23.66 36.52 -11.89
N LYS A 149 23.01 36.26 -13.02
CA LYS A 149 22.88 34.92 -13.60
C LYS A 149 24.19 34.34 -14.14
N SER A 150 25.18 35.18 -14.40
CA SER A 150 26.52 34.73 -14.77
C SER A 150 27.37 34.29 -13.57
N ILE A 151 26.94 34.66 -12.35
CA ILE A 151 27.67 34.40 -11.10
C ILE A 151 26.99 33.26 -10.34
N TYR A 152 25.64 33.27 -10.34
CA TYR A 152 24.82 32.35 -9.56
C TYR A 152 23.93 31.48 -10.45
N GLU A 153 23.66 30.25 -10.00
CA GLU A 153 22.83 29.24 -10.69
C GLU A 153 21.34 29.56 -10.58
N ILE A 154 20.94 30.79 -10.96
CA ILE A 154 19.54 31.23 -10.84
C ILE A 154 18.63 30.53 -11.84
N ASP A 155 19.12 30.34 -13.09
CA ASP A 155 18.40 29.65 -14.13
C ASP A 155 18.59 28.13 -13.94
N ASP A 156 17.49 27.39 -13.73
CA ASP A 156 17.52 25.94 -13.63
C ASP A 156 16.21 25.29 -14.11
N ILE A 157 16.27 24.05 -14.51
CA ILE A 157 15.11 23.19 -14.74
C ILE A 157 15.04 22.23 -13.57
N VAL A 158 13.97 22.33 -12.78
CA VAL A 158 13.72 21.47 -11.63
C VAL A 158 12.47 20.65 -11.90
N PHE A 159 12.51 19.35 -11.64
CA PHE A 159 11.37 18.45 -11.76
C PHE A 159 11.17 17.64 -10.48
N GLU A 160 9.94 17.22 -10.24
CA GLU A 160 9.59 16.41 -9.07
C GLU A 160 9.44 14.93 -9.45
N VAL A 161 10.18 14.06 -8.76
CA VAL A 161 10.06 12.60 -8.89
C VAL A 161 9.12 12.09 -7.81
N ASP A 162 8.12 11.25 -8.18
CA ASP A 162 7.23 10.61 -7.21
C ASP A 162 8.00 9.64 -6.31
N ASN A 163 7.97 9.92 -5.02
CA ASN A 163 8.67 9.14 -4.01
C ASN A 163 8.21 7.67 -3.93
N LYS A 164 6.99 7.35 -4.40
CA LYS A 164 6.48 5.96 -4.44
C LYS A 164 7.21 5.13 -5.48
N SER A 165 7.55 5.76 -6.62
CA SER A 165 8.33 5.12 -7.70
C SER A 165 9.76 4.77 -7.29
N LEU A 166 10.28 5.36 -6.20
CA LEU A 166 11.64 5.14 -5.69
C LEU A 166 11.72 4.15 -4.53
N THR A 167 10.63 3.44 -4.20
CA THR A 167 10.55 2.64 -2.97
C THR A 167 11.54 1.47 -2.94
N ASN A 168 11.83 0.86 -4.09
CA ASN A 168 12.81 -0.23 -4.24
C ASN A 168 14.22 0.27 -4.58
N ARG A 169 14.39 1.54 -4.94
CA ARG A 169 15.61 2.14 -5.45
C ARG A 169 16.25 3.09 -4.42
N PRO A 170 16.95 2.57 -3.39
CA PRO A 170 17.62 3.42 -2.38
C PRO A 170 18.67 4.35 -2.98
N ASP A 171 19.28 3.98 -4.08
CA ASP A 171 20.29 4.76 -4.80
C ASP A 171 19.74 6.03 -5.47
N LEU A 172 18.43 6.09 -5.76
CA LEU A 172 17.81 7.23 -6.45
C LEU A 172 17.31 8.34 -5.50
N TRP A 173 17.59 8.23 -4.21
CA TRP A 173 17.19 9.27 -3.24
C TRP A 173 18.17 10.44 -3.15
N GLY A 174 19.02 10.61 -4.16
CA GLY A 174 19.96 11.71 -4.33
C GLY A 174 20.31 11.97 -5.79
N HIS A 175 20.79 13.18 -6.07
CA HIS A 175 21.13 13.63 -7.43
C HIS A 175 22.17 12.74 -8.13
N TYR A 176 23.18 12.23 -7.41
CA TYR A 176 24.23 11.39 -8.01
C TYR A 176 23.70 10.06 -8.53
N GLY A 177 22.75 9.43 -7.81
CA GLY A 177 22.08 8.21 -8.29
C GLY A 177 21.22 8.48 -9.53
N ILE A 178 20.45 9.57 -9.51
CA ILE A 178 19.68 10.01 -10.68
C ILE A 178 20.59 10.41 -11.84
N ALA A 179 21.73 11.04 -11.57
CA ALA A 179 22.70 11.36 -12.62
C ALA A 179 23.24 10.10 -13.32
N ARG A 180 23.40 8.98 -12.59
CA ARG A 180 23.79 7.68 -13.18
C ARG A 180 22.72 7.18 -14.17
N GLU A 181 21.46 7.26 -13.81
CA GLU A 181 20.36 6.90 -14.72
C GLU A 181 20.30 7.81 -15.95
N ILE A 182 20.38 9.12 -15.72
CA ILE A 182 20.39 10.11 -16.80
C ILE A 182 21.60 9.92 -17.73
N ALA A 183 22.77 9.59 -17.18
CA ALA A 183 23.96 9.30 -17.98
C ALA A 183 23.73 8.09 -18.90
N ALA A 184 23.15 7.02 -18.36
CA ALA A 184 22.82 5.82 -19.13
C ALA A 184 21.80 6.12 -20.25
N LEU A 185 20.74 6.86 -19.94
CA LEU A 185 19.69 7.27 -20.91
C LEU A 185 20.22 8.23 -21.99
N ALA A 186 21.12 9.14 -21.60
CA ALA A 186 21.75 10.08 -22.51
C ALA A 186 22.90 9.45 -23.35
N GLY A 187 23.30 8.22 -23.04
CA GLY A 187 24.48 7.59 -23.64
C GLY A 187 25.80 8.31 -23.34
N ARG A 188 25.84 8.97 -22.17
CA ARG A 188 27.01 9.74 -21.67
C ARG A 188 27.68 9.00 -20.52
N GLU A 189 28.90 9.41 -20.20
CA GLU A 189 29.64 8.90 -19.06
C GLU A 189 29.28 9.63 -17.79
N LEU A 190 29.09 8.90 -16.68
CA LEU A 190 28.97 9.46 -15.34
C LEU A 190 30.35 9.83 -14.81
N LYS A 191 30.57 11.10 -14.47
CA LYS A 191 31.79 11.56 -13.82
C LYS A 191 31.89 10.97 -12.42
N PRO A 192 33.07 10.55 -11.94
CA PRO A 192 33.26 10.06 -10.60
C PRO A 192 32.95 11.18 -9.58
N LEU A 193 32.39 10.79 -8.44
CA LEU A 193 32.11 11.72 -7.34
C LEU A 193 33.46 12.17 -6.74
N PRO A 194 33.76 13.50 -6.66
CA PRO A 194 34.97 14.00 -6.06
C PRO A 194 35.00 13.72 -4.54
N THR A 195 35.98 12.98 -4.06
CA THR A 195 36.13 12.57 -2.64
C THR A 195 37.55 12.87 -2.16
N ALA A 196 37.70 13.09 -0.85
CA ALA A 196 39.00 13.20 -0.22
C ALA A 196 39.60 11.82 0.09
N ASP A 197 40.90 11.72 0.13
CA ASP A 197 41.63 10.52 0.61
C ASP A 197 41.67 10.53 2.13
N LEU A 198 40.81 9.70 2.77
CA LEU A 198 40.75 9.59 4.23
C LEU A 198 41.96 8.90 4.84
N SER A 199 42.77 8.19 4.08
CA SER A 199 43.98 7.49 4.55
C SER A 199 45.04 8.46 5.09
N ALA A 200 45.00 9.72 4.64
CA ALA A 200 45.85 10.79 5.13
C ALA A 200 45.72 11.05 6.64
N TYR A 201 44.61 10.65 7.25
CA TYR A 201 44.23 10.91 8.64
C TYR A 201 44.41 9.69 9.56
N ASN A 202 44.90 8.53 9.04
CA ASN A 202 45.03 7.29 9.79
C ASN A 202 45.93 7.36 11.03
N ALA A 203 46.83 8.32 11.11
CA ALA A 203 47.73 8.52 12.26
C ALA A 203 47.03 9.28 13.44
N LEU A 204 45.87 9.86 13.23
CA LEU A 204 45.11 10.59 14.26
C LEU A 204 44.35 9.64 15.17
N PRO A 205 44.00 10.08 16.42
CA PRO A 205 43.21 9.26 17.32
C PRO A 205 41.83 8.98 16.78
N GLY A 206 41.29 7.78 17.04
CA GLY A 206 39.90 7.46 16.70
C GLY A 206 38.89 8.03 17.69
N VAL A 207 37.62 8.07 17.27
CA VAL A 207 36.49 8.45 18.12
C VAL A 207 36.04 7.24 18.95
N ASP A 208 35.63 7.45 20.21
CA ASP A 208 35.08 6.37 21.07
C ASP A 208 33.65 6.02 20.58
N LEU A 209 33.58 5.03 19.69
CA LEU A 209 32.35 4.54 19.06
C LEU A 209 32.07 3.09 19.44
N LYS A 210 30.81 2.74 19.70
CA LYS A 210 30.36 1.36 19.84
C LYS A 210 28.92 1.18 19.41
N ILE A 211 28.69 0.21 18.52
CA ILE A 211 27.35 -0.27 18.16
C ILE A 211 26.95 -1.35 19.18
N GLU A 212 25.94 -1.09 19.99
CA GLU A 212 25.41 -2.01 21.01
C GLU A 212 24.11 -2.69 20.57
N ASP A 213 23.50 -2.27 19.44
CA ASP A 213 22.27 -2.84 18.92
C ASP A 213 22.39 -3.16 17.42
N LYS A 214 21.98 -4.39 17.06
CA LYS A 214 22.02 -4.91 15.67
C LYS A 214 21.15 -4.15 14.67
N LEU A 215 20.27 -3.25 15.13
CA LEU A 215 19.47 -2.37 14.26
C LEU A 215 20.32 -1.26 13.63
N CYS A 216 21.56 -1.04 14.08
CA CYS A 216 22.55 -0.23 13.38
C CYS A 216 23.46 -1.18 12.60
N GLN A 217 23.48 -1.07 11.27
CA GLN A 217 24.27 -1.95 10.39
C GLN A 217 25.70 -1.47 10.25
N ARG A 218 25.88 -0.15 10.11
CA ARG A 218 27.17 0.51 10.01
C ARG A 218 27.08 1.91 10.59
N TYR A 219 28.10 2.33 11.28
CA TYR A 219 28.25 3.69 11.77
C TYR A 219 29.68 4.16 11.53
N SER A 220 29.81 5.22 10.76
CA SER A 220 31.10 5.84 10.44
C SER A 220 31.09 7.26 10.97
N CYS A 221 32.19 7.70 11.59
CA CYS A 221 32.30 9.06 12.09
C CYS A 221 33.73 9.62 11.93
N LEU A 222 33.78 10.95 11.84
CA LEU A 222 35.02 11.72 11.69
C LEU A 222 34.90 13.04 12.46
N GLN A 223 35.98 13.53 13.07
CA GLN A 223 35.97 14.79 13.79
C GLN A 223 36.76 15.88 13.06
N PHE A 224 36.24 17.11 13.19
CA PHE A 224 36.80 18.32 12.61
C PHE A 224 36.99 19.40 13.66
N GLY A 225 38.00 20.23 13.44
CA GLY A 225 38.26 21.42 14.24
C GLY A 225 38.54 22.65 13.37
N ASN A 226 38.67 23.78 14.01
CA ASN A 226 39.00 25.06 13.38
C ASN A 226 38.04 25.47 12.24
N ILE A 227 36.74 25.17 12.42
CA ILE A 227 35.71 25.58 11.46
C ILE A 227 35.47 27.06 11.61
N SER A 228 35.61 27.80 10.49
CA SER A 228 35.55 29.28 10.45
C SER A 228 34.38 29.83 9.63
N VAL A 229 33.91 29.07 8.62
CA VAL A 229 32.78 29.44 7.77
C VAL A 229 31.45 29.05 8.45
N HIS A 230 30.56 30.00 8.63
CA HIS A 230 29.25 29.81 9.29
C HIS A 230 28.05 30.01 8.34
N LYS A 231 28.25 30.63 7.18
CA LYS A 231 27.23 30.87 6.17
C LYS A 231 27.56 30.07 4.88
N SER A 232 26.59 29.38 4.37
CA SER A 232 26.74 28.57 3.14
C SER A 232 26.96 29.48 1.90
N PRO A 233 27.76 29.02 0.92
CA PRO A 233 27.87 29.66 -0.38
C PRO A 233 26.51 29.85 -1.06
N VAL A 234 26.37 30.93 -1.85
CA VAL A 234 25.09 31.26 -2.49
C VAL A 234 24.57 30.12 -3.35
N ASN A 235 25.39 29.54 -4.23
CA ASN A 235 24.93 28.41 -5.07
C ASN A 235 24.49 27.19 -4.28
N MET A 236 25.13 26.87 -3.14
CA MET A 236 24.67 25.79 -2.25
C MET A 236 23.27 26.10 -1.69
N ARG A 237 23.02 27.37 -1.28
CA ARG A 237 21.71 27.78 -0.75
C ARG A 237 20.63 27.77 -1.83
N ILE A 238 20.97 28.18 -3.08
CA ILE A 238 20.05 28.09 -4.24
C ILE A 238 19.64 26.65 -4.50
N ARG A 239 20.60 25.71 -4.57
CA ARG A 239 20.33 24.28 -4.81
C ARG A 239 19.45 23.68 -3.72
N LEU A 240 19.75 23.99 -2.44
CA LEU A 240 18.90 23.56 -1.32
C LEU A 240 17.47 24.12 -1.45
N TYR A 241 17.34 25.41 -1.72
CA TYR A 241 16.04 26.08 -1.85
C TYR A 241 15.22 25.51 -3.02
N TYR A 242 15.83 25.30 -4.18
CA TYR A 242 15.17 24.72 -5.35
C TYR A 242 14.74 23.26 -5.12
N CYS A 243 15.46 22.55 -4.26
CA CYS A 243 15.11 21.20 -3.83
C CYS A 243 14.18 21.17 -2.60
N GLY A 244 13.60 22.30 -2.19
CA GLY A 244 12.60 22.36 -1.12
C GLY A 244 13.18 22.43 0.30
N MET A 245 14.50 22.68 0.46
CA MET A 245 15.16 22.79 1.75
C MET A 245 15.54 24.22 2.07
N ARG A 246 15.24 24.69 3.28
CA ARG A 246 15.66 25.99 3.77
C ARG A 246 17.10 25.93 4.28
N ALA A 247 17.95 26.83 3.81
CA ALA A 247 19.29 26.99 4.37
C ALA A 247 19.23 27.60 5.78
N LEU A 248 20.07 27.08 6.69
CA LEU A 248 20.13 27.47 8.10
C LEU A 248 21.52 28.04 8.46
N ASN A 249 22.49 27.13 8.55
CA ASN A 249 23.90 27.43 8.79
C ASN A 249 24.77 26.48 7.98
N PHE A 250 26.02 26.84 7.74
CA PHE A 250 26.89 26.08 6.82
C PHE A 250 26.99 24.58 7.13
N LEU A 251 27.15 24.20 8.38
CA LEU A 251 27.36 22.78 8.71
C LEU A 251 26.09 21.95 8.54
N ALA A 252 24.94 22.49 8.96
CA ALA A 252 23.65 21.84 8.72
C ALA A 252 23.30 21.80 7.24
N ASP A 253 23.58 22.87 6.52
CA ASP A 253 23.34 22.96 5.08
C ASP A 253 24.22 21.97 4.32
N LEU A 254 25.48 21.80 4.72
CA LEU A 254 26.40 20.87 4.08
C LEU A 254 25.95 19.40 4.28
N THR A 255 25.44 19.03 5.46
CA THR A 255 24.86 17.69 5.68
C THR A 255 23.59 17.48 4.86
N ASN A 256 22.71 18.49 4.77
CA ASN A 256 21.52 18.46 3.93
C ASN A 256 21.86 18.41 2.42
N TYR A 257 22.87 19.15 2.02
CA TYR A 257 23.36 19.15 0.64
C TYR A 257 23.84 17.75 0.24
N LEU A 258 24.65 17.11 1.07
CA LEU A 258 25.11 15.73 0.83
C LEU A 258 23.98 14.72 0.84
N MET A 259 23.00 14.87 1.72
CA MET A 259 21.81 14.02 1.71
C MET A 259 21.05 14.14 0.37
N LEU A 260 20.92 15.35 -0.18
CA LEU A 260 20.29 15.55 -1.50
C LEU A 260 21.22 15.14 -2.66
N GLU A 261 22.54 15.29 -2.52
CA GLU A 261 23.51 14.88 -3.54
C GLU A 261 23.61 13.37 -3.68
N MET A 262 23.78 12.66 -2.56
CA MET A 262 24.14 11.23 -2.53
C MET A 262 23.01 10.31 -2.08
N GLY A 263 21.94 10.85 -1.48
CA GLY A 263 20.88 10.04 -0.85
C GLY A 263 21.25 9.51 0.54
N GLN A 264 22.44 9.84 1.08
CA GLN A 264 22.94 9.41 2.37
C GLN A 264 22.73 10.52 3.41
N PRO A 265 21.79 10.39 4.35
CA PRO A 265 21.63 11.36 5.42
C PRO A 265 22.86 11.33 6.35
N MET A 266 23.25 12.49 6.81
CA MET A 266 24.34 12.69 7.75
C MET A 266 23.86 13.57 8.90
N HIS A 267 24.52 13.44 10.05
CA HIS A 267 24.27 14.34 11.18
C HIS A 267 25.56 14.91 11.73
N ALA A 268 25.47 16.13 12.17
CA ALA A 268 26.61 16.89 12.69
C ALA A 268 26.36 17.21 14.16
N PHE A 269 27.18 16.70 15.07
CA PHE A 269 27.17 17.00 16.49
C PHE A 269 28.25 18.03 16.83
N ASP A 270 27.96 18.95 17.73
CA ASP A 270 29.00 19.76 18.36
C ASP A 270 29.91 18.85 19.21
N SER A 271 31.18 18.71 18.83
CA SER A 271 32.11 17.80 19.51
C SER A 271 32.31 18.12 21.01
N ARG A 272 32.01 19.36 21.44
CA ARG A 272 32.04 19.76 22.87
C ARG A 272 30.94 19.06 23.68
N LYS A 273 29.88 18.58 23.01
CA LYS A 273 28.67 17.99 23.60
C LYS A 273 28.60 16.47 23.45
N VAL A 274 29.32 15.89 22.47
CA VAL A 274 29.27 14.46 22.17
C VAL A 274 30.68 13.90 22.02
N GLU A 275 31.13 13.18 23.06
CA GLU A 275 32.49 12.61 23.12
C GLU A 275 32.52 11.09 22.89
N LYS A 276 31.45 10.38 23.34
CA LYS A 276 31.37 8.90 23.33
C LYS A 276 30.11 8.46 22.61
N ILE A 277 30.24 7.91 21.43
CA ILE A 277 29.06 7.49 20.64
C ILE A 277 28.67 6.06 20.97
N ARG A 278 27.42 5.86 21.38
CA ARG A 278 26.81 4.56 21.64
C ARG A 278 25.48 4.47 20.93
N ILE A 279 25.26 3.40 20.16
CA ILE A 279 24.01 3.17 19.44
C ILE A 279 23.28 2.02 20.12
N LYS A 280 22.16 2.33 20.80
CA LYS A 280 21.41 1.36 21.61
C LYS A 280 19.93 1.71 21.74
N ARG A 281 19.15 0.75 22.22
CA ARG A 281 17.78 0.96 22.71
C ARG A 281 17.76 0.98 24.23
N PHE A 282 16.68 1.47 24.81
CA PHE A 282 16.48 1.53 26.26
C PHE A 282 15.37 0.56 26.69
N ASP A 283 15.51 -0.08 27.84
CA ASP A 283 14.53 -1.03 28.36
C ASP A 283 13.26 -0.38 28.90
N LYS A 284 13.26 0.94 29.09
CA LYS A 284 12.13 1.70 29.66
C LYS A 284 11.83 2.91 28.81
N PRO A 285 10.52 3.23 28.58
CA PRO A 285 10.11 4.46 27.92
C PRO A 285 10.59 5.71 28.68
N PHE A 286 10.90 6.76 27.93
CA PHE A 286 11.27 8.08 28.44
C PHE A 286 10.88 9.19 27.48
N THR A 287 10.91 10.43 27.93
CA THR A 287 10.63 11.62 27.09
C THR A 287 11.95 12.21 26.59
N PHE A 288 12.00 12.54 25.30
CA PHE A 288 13.17 13.12 24.64
C PHE A 288 12.75 14.34 23.82
N LYS A 289 13.51 15.46 23.98
CA LYS A 289 13.25 16.70 23.24
C LYS A 289 14.10 16.78 21.98
N THR A 290 13.44 16.87 20.84
CA THR A 290 14.06 16.94 19.51
C THR A 290 14.39 18.38 19.07
N LEU A 291 15.19 18.54 18.01
CA LEU A 291 15.63 19.83 17.45
C LEU A 291 14.48 20.79 17.12
N ASP A 292 13.30 20.30 16.79
CA ASP A 292 12.08 21.11 16.56
C ASP A 292 11.43 21.61 17.87
N GLY A 293 12.06 21.35 19.03
CA GLY A 293 11.58 21.75 20.34
C GLY A 293 10.44 20.92 20.90
N VAL A 294 10.02 19.84 20.19
CA VAL A 294 8.90 18.98 20.59
C VAL A 294 9.39 17.85 21.50
N GLU A 295 8.65 17.59 22.58
CA GLU A 295 8.86 16.44 23.45
C GLU A 295 8.19 15.20 22.85
N ARG A 296 8.95 14.11 22.72
CA ARG A 296 8.50 12.84 22.13
C ARG A 296 8.66 11.70 23.12
N ASN A 297 7.66 10.81 23.17
CA ASN A 297 7.72 9.60 23.99
C ASN A 297 8.50 8.52 23.23
N ILE A 298 9.66 8.15 23.76
CA ILE A 298 10.53 7.10 23.23
C ILE A 298 10.18 5.78 23.90
N ASP A 299 9.90 4.75 23.10
CA ASP A 299 9.62 3.39 23.58
C ASP A 299 10.87 2.50 23.51
N GLU A 300 10.77 1.27 24.02
CA GLU A 300 11.86 0.28 24.05
C GLU A 300 12.27 -0.23 22.65
N ASN A 301 11.50 0.08 21.60
CA ASN A 301 11.80 -0.33 20.23
C ASN A 301 12.47 0.77 19.40
N THR A 302 12.61 1.97 19.95
CA THR A 302 13.20 3.11 19.26
C THR A 302 14.72 3.14 19.47
N LEU A 303 15.46 3.10 18.37
CA LEU A 303 16.93 3.16 18.38
C LEU A 303 17.40 4.58 18.66
N MET A 304 18.36 4.74 19.56
CA MET A 304 18.92 6.02 19.97
C MET A 304 20.42 6.08 19.71
N ILE A 305 20.90 7.26 19.36
CA ILE A 305 22.32 7.63 19.45
C ILE A 305 22.54 8.33 20.77
N CYS A 306 23.58 7.95 21.49
CA CYS A 306 23.85 8.41 22.84
C CYS A 306 25.29 8.92 22.99
N ASN A 307 25.48 9.90 23.86
CA ASN A 307 26.78 10.23 24.41
C ASN A 307 26.96 9.42 25.72
N GLY A 308 27.67 8.28 25.63
CA GLY A 308 27.68 7.28 26.70
C GLY A 308 26.28 6.72 26.97
N ASP A 309 25.68 7.06 28.09
CA ASP A 309 24.32 6.63 28.46
C ASP A 309 23.25 7.70 28.19
N THR A 310 23.65 8.92 27.81
CA THR A 310 22.74 10.04 27.62
C THR A 310 22.26 10.08 26.14
N PRO A 311 20.97 9.98 25.85
CA PRO A 311 20.45 10.09 24.49
C PRO A 311 20.73 11.48 23.89
N VAL A 312 21.22 11.51 22.64
CA VAL A 312 21.52 12.77 21.91
C VAL A 312 20.80 12.84 20.57
N ALA A 313 20.33 11.73 20.02
CA ALA A 313 19.51 11.74 18.81
C ALA A 313 18.63 10.49 18.71
N ILE A 314 17.49 10.60 18.02
CA ILE A 314 16.70 9.45 17.55
C ILE A 314 17.34 8.98 16.26
N ALA A 315 17.93 7.79 16.26
CA ALA A 315 18.71 7.26 15.14
C ALA A 315 17.93 7.31 13.82
N GLY A 316 18.50 7.97 12.82
CA GLY A 316 17.94 8.09 11.47
C GLY A 316 16.65 8.91 11.35
N ILE A 317 16.20 9.56 12.41
CA ILE A 317 14.96 10.36 12.43
C ILE A 317 15.26 11.83 12.73
N MET A 318 15.75 12.16 13.94
CA MET A 318 16.00 13.54 14.30
C MET A 318 16.98 13.67 15.48
N GLY A 319 17.86 14.69 15.42
CA GLY A 319 18.76 15.06 16.49
C GLY A 319 18.04 15.61 17.73
N GLY A 320 18.72 15.57 18.86
CA GLY A 320 18.27 16.20 20.10
C GLY A 320 18.65 17.66 20.19
N LEU A 321 17.82 18.47 20.86
CA LEU A 321 18.02 19.90 21.03
C LEU A 321 19.34 20.23 21.76
N ASP A 322 19.71 19.41 22.75
CA ASP A 322 20.90 19.68 23.59
C ASP A 322 22.23 19.40 22.88
N SER A 323 22.22 18.64 21.77
CA SER A 323 23.41 18.29 20.96
C SER A 323 23.57 19.14 19.71
N GLU A 324 22.70 20.14 19.53
CA GLU A 324 22.64 21.01 18.36
C GLU A 324 23.93 21.80 18.11
N ILE A 325 24.24 21.99 16.84
CA ILE A 325 25.24 22.94 16.35
C ILE A 325 24.73 24.36 16.61
N VAL A 326 25.56 25.19 17.18
CA VAL A 326 25.30 26.59 17.51
C VAL A 326 26.23 27.52 16.73
N GLU A 327 25.94 28.84 16.73
CA GLU A 327 26.70 29.81 15.94
C GLU A 327 28.22 29.84 16.21
N ASP A 328 28.65 29.46 17.42
CA ASP A 328 30.05 29.43 17.83
C ASP A 328 30.68 28.04 17.73
N THR A 329 29.99 27.07 17.08
CA THR A 329 30.54 25.71 16.90
C THR A 329 31.73 25.77 15.94
N SER A 330 32.93 25.48 16.46
CA SER A 330 34.18 25.39 15.70
C SER A 330 34.77 23.97 15.64
N THR A 331 34.09 23.00 16.31
CA THR A 331 34.45 21.58 16.34
C THR A 331 33.23 20.73 16.06
N LEU A 332 33.39 19.73 15.20
CA LEU A 332 32.30 18.90 14.68
C LEU A 332 32.62 17.44 14.83
N THR A 333 31.66 16.63 15.30
CA THR A 333 31.64 15.18 15.11
C THR A 333 30.58 14.84 14.05
N LEU A 334 31.05 14.39 12.89
CA LEU A 334 30.20 14.03 11.76
C LEU A 334 29.81 12.55 11.85
N GLU A 335 28.53 12.28 11.67
CA GLU A 335 27.92 10.97 11.56
C GLU A 335 27.55 10.64 10.12
N SER A 336 27.85 9.42 9.70
CA SER A 336 27.24 8.79 8.52
C SER A 336 26.96 7.33 8.88
N ALA A 337 25.69 6.91 8.85
CA ALA A 337 25.29 5.61 9.36
C ALA A 337 24.25 4.92 8.47
N THR A 338 24.01 3.63 8.74
CA THR A 338 22.93 2.87 8.13
C THR A 338 22.20 2.07 9.20
N PHE A 339 20.89 2.19 9.22
CA PHE A 339 20.00 1.59 10.21
C PHE A 339 19.00 0.63 9.56
N ASP A 340 18.45 -0.29 10.34
CA ASP A 340 17.39 -1.19 9.88
C ASP A 340 16.16 -0.40 9.40
N ALA A 341 15.84 -0.53 8.12
CA ALA A 341 14.78 0.24 7.46
C ALA A 341 13.39 0.00 8.07
N ALA A 342 13.11 -1.24 8.50
CA ALA A 342 11.82 -1.58 9.11
C ALA A 342 11.68 -0.94 10.50
N SER A 343 12.78 -0.89 11.26
CA SER A 343 12.81 -0.24 12.57
C SER A 343 12.58 1.27 12.44
N ILE A 344 13.27 1.93 11.51
CA ILE A 344 13.07 3.37 11.25
C ILE A 344 11.62 3.66 10.87
N ARG A 345 11.07 2.92 9.89
CA ARG A 345 9.68 3.09 9.46
C ARG A 345 8.67 2.92 10.60
N LYS A 346 8.83 1.89 11.44
CA LYS A 346 7.96 1.67 12.59
C LYS A 346 8.08 2.79 13.62
N SER A 347 9.30 3.28 13.88
CA SER A 347 9.54 4.37 14.82
C SER A 347 8.95 5.69 14.34
N THR A 348 9.07 6.04 13.05
CA THR A 348 8.45 7.24 12.48
C THR A 348 6.92 7.23 12.60
N VAL A 349 6.30 6.06 12.41
CA VAL A 349 4.83 5.90 12.58
C VAL A 349 4.43 6.09 14.04
N ARG A 350 5.13 5.43 14.99
CA ARG A 350 4.83 5.56 16.42
C ARG A 350 5.02 6.98 16.95
N LEU A 351 6.07 7.65 16.50
CA LEU A 351 6.39 9.03 16.89
C LEU A 351 5.55 10.08 16.12
N ALA A 352 4.76 9.64 15.14
CA ALA A 352 4.05 10.50 14.19
C ALA A 352 4.96 11.59 13.58
N HIS A 353 6.24 11.22 13.29
CA HIS A 353 7.26 12.15 12.83
C HIS A 353 8.11 11.54 11.72
N ARG A 354 7.94 12.07 10.53
CA ARG A 354 8.63 11.62 9.33
C ARG A 354 9.45 12.77 8.76
N THR A 355 10.77 12.57 8.65
CA THR A 355 11.73 13.55 8.16
C THR A 355 12.34 13.13 6.83
N ASP A 356 13.03 14.03 6.13
CA ASP A 356 13.77 13.71 4.91
C ASP A 356 14.84 12.63 5.12
N ALA A 357 15.51 12.63 6.28
CA ALA A 357 16.44 11.59 6.66
C ALA A 357 15.73 10.24 6.83
N SER A 358 14.65 10.20 7.61
CA SER A 358 13.91 8.96 7.85
C SER A 358 13.27 8.38 6.58
N GLN A 359 12.83 9.23 5.64
CA GLN A 359 12.31 8.79 4.35
C GLN A 359 13.35 8.03 3.52
N ARG A 360 14.65 8.38 3.67
CA ARG A 360 15.77 7.70 3.03
C ARG A 360 16.15 6.42 3.77
N TYR A 361 16.34 6.50 5.08
CA TYR A 361 16.69 5.32 5.90
C TYR A 361 15.67 4.18 5.82
N GLU A 362 14.38 4.48 5.70
CA GLU A 362 13.35 3.43 5.53
C GLU A 362 13.43 2.67 4.19
N LYS A 363 14.36 3.04 3.29
CA LYS A 363 14.53 2.43 1.96
C LYS A 363 15.67 1.41 1.89
N SER A 364 16.30 1.04 2.98
CA SER A 364 17.45 0.12 3.02
C SER A 364 18.66 0.69 2.27
N LEU A 365 19.14 1.83 2.74
CA LEU A 365 20.33 2.49 2.18
C LEU A 365 21.55 1.55 2.18
N ASP A 366 22.45 1.81 1.23
CA ASP A 366 23.70 1.07 1.09
C ASP A 366 24.69 1.40 2.22
N PRO A 367 25.10 0.44 3.07
CA PRO A 367 26.10 0.71 4.11
C PRO A 367 27.46 1.14 3.57
N GLU A 368 27.84 0.78 2.31
CA GLU A 368 29.10 1.19 1.72
C GLU A 368 29.14 2.71 1.45
N MET A 369 28.00 3.37 1.30
CA MET A 369 27.91 4.81 1.09
C MET A 369 28.32 5.64 2.32
N THR A 370 28.32 5.08 3.53
CA THR A 370 28.65 5.84 4.75
C THR A 370 30.04 6.46 4.71
N VAL A 371 31.05 5.69 4.33
CA VAL A 371 32.44 6.16 4.22
C VAL A 371 32.62 7.09 3.02
N THR A 372 31.99 6.78 1.89
CA THR A 372 32.02 7.63 0.69
C THR A 372 31.42 9.02 0.99
N ALA A 373 30.33 9.07 1.77
CA ALA A 373 29.71 10.33 2.17
C ALA A 373 30.63 11.18 3.06
N ILE A 374 31.33 10.54 4.02
CA ILE A 374 32.33 11.25 4.84
C ILE A 374 33.45 11.80 3.95
N ALA A 375 33.99 10.98 3.03
CA ALA A 375 35.04 11.43 2.12
C ALA A 375 34.60 12.60 1.22
N ARG A 376 33.34 12.60 0.78
CA ARG A 376 32.74 13.71 0.03
C ARG A 376 32.55 14.95 0.92
N PHE A 377 32.11 14.77 2.16
CA PHE A 377 31.99 15.88 3.13
C PHE A 377 33.33 16.55 3.36
N VAL A 378 34.40 15.80 3.59
CA VAL A 378 35.76 16.34 3.73
C VAL A 378 36.15 17.15 2.50
N ASN A 379 35.92 16.62 1.31
CA ASN A 379 36.25 17.30 0.04
C ASN A 379 35.52 18.64 -0.09
N LEU A 380 34.23 18.71 0.19
CA LEU A 380 33.44 19.95 0.14
C LEU A 380 33.79 20.93 1.26
N LEU A 381 33.89 20.43 2.51
CA LEU A 381 34.25 21.26 3.66
C LEU A 381 35.58 21.98 3.43
N THR A 382 36.64 21.25 3.08
CA THR A 382 37.99 21.83 2.88
C THR A 382 38.09 22.73 1.67
N SER A 383 37.22 22.56 0.67
CA SER A 383 37.14 23.46 -0.50
C SER A 383 36.48 24.78 -0.17
N ILE A 384 35.52 24.83 0.77
CA ILE A 384 34.74 25.99 1.17
C ILE A 384 35.38 26.69 2.38
N ASP A 385 35.88 25.92 3.34
CA ASP A 385 36.56 26.38 4.54
C ASP A 385 37.98 25.77 4.62
N PRO A 386 38.97 26.42 3.95
CA PRO A 386 40.36 25.92 3.95
C PRO A 386 41.05 25.90 5.32
N GLU A 387 40.49 26.58 6.32
CA GLU A 387 40.99 26.58 7.69
C GLU A 387 40.50 25.37 8.51
N ALA A 388 39.44 24.74 8.09
CA ALA A 388 38.89 23.54 8.73
C ALA A 388 39.90 22.37 8.64
N VAL A 389 40.13 21.68 9.76
CA VAL A 389 41.08 20.57 9.85
C VAL A 389 40.39 19.32 10.35
N VAL A 390 40.80 18.17 9.79
CA VAL A 390 40.41 16.87 10.32
C VAL A 390 41.25 16.55 11.54
N VAL A 391 40.62 16.23 12.67
CA VAL A 391 41.31 16.02 13.98
C VAL A 391 41.21 14.58 14.51
N SER A 392 40.50 13.69 13.81
CA SER A 392 40.47 12.25 14.12
C SER A 392 40.78 11.39 12.91
N SER A 393 41.14 10.11 13.13
CA SER A 393 41.07 9.11 12.07
C SER A 393 39.60 8.74 11.82
N LEU A 394 39.31 8.20 10.64
CA LEU A 394 38.00 7.61 10.36
C LEU A 394 37.75 6.48 11.35
N THR A 395 36.70 6.61 12.14
CA THR A 395 36.20 5.53 13.00
C THR A 395 34.96 4.93 12.34
N ASP A 396 35.05 3.63 12.04
CA ASP A 396 34.04 2.91 11.25
C ASP A 396 33.77 1.55 11.87
N GLU A 397 32.58 1.35 12.38
CA GLU A 397 32.11 0.07 12.90
C GLU A 397 31.05 -0.51 11.95
N TYR A 398 31.37 -1.65 11.31
CA TYR A 398 30.50 -2.32 10.34
C TYR A 398 29.98 -3.63 10.93
N ALA A 399 28.83 -3.55 11.60
CA ALA A 399 28.26 -4.66 12.37
C ALA A 399 27.57 -5.71 11.50
N ALA A 400 26.93 -5.32 10.39
CA ALA A 400 26.19 -6.24 9.50
C ALA A 400 26.39 -5.91 8.02
N LYS A 401 27.21 -6.70 7.34
CA LYS A 401 27.47 -6.56 5.89
C LYS A 401 26.36 -7.21 5.07
N TYR A 402 25.95 -6.53 4.01
CA TYR A 402 25.14 -7.16 2.96
C TYR A 402 26.01 -8.14 2.17
N PRO A 403 25.45 -9.28 1.69
CA PRO A 403 26.18 -10.20 0.84
C PRO A 403 26.43 -9.58 -0.55
N GLU A 404 27.55 -9.92 -1.15
CA GLU A 404 27.77 -9.63 -2.57
C GLU A 404 26.81 -10.47 -3.42
N VAL A 405 26.21 -9.84 -4.43
CA VAL A 405 25.26 -10.50 -5.33
C VAL A 405 25.93 -10.66 -6.70
N ASN A 406 26.10 -11.92 -7.11
CA ASN A 406 26.61 -12.29 -8.43
C ASN A 406 25.54 -13.13 -9.14
N LEU A 407 25.14 -12.73 -10.35
CA LEU A 407 24.09 -13.38 -11.12
C LEU A 407 24.62 -13.85 -12.47
N SER A 408 24.40 -15.13 -12.81
CA SER A 408 24.81 -15.65 -14.11
C SER A 408 23.60 -16.08 -14.93
N PHE A 409 23.58 -15.73 -16.22
CA PHE A 409 22.52 -16.07 -17.16
C PHE A 409 23.05 -16.16 -18.59
N THR A 410 22.32 -16.83 -19.47
CA THR A 410 22.69 -16.99 -20.87
C THR A 410 22.01 -15.98 -21.79
N LYS A 411 22.56 -15.81 -22.98
CA LYS A 411 21.91 -15.02 -24.04
C LYS A 411 20.49 -15.54 -24.37
N ASP A 412 20.31 -16.85 -24.39
CA ASP A 412 19.00 -17.48 -24.61
C ASP A 412 17.98 -17.08 -23.54
N PHE A 413 18.43 -16.97 -22.28
CA PHE A 413 17.57 -16.50 -21.20
C PHE A 413 17.05 -15.07 -21.47
N VAL A 414 17.94 -14.14 -21.93
CA VAL A 414 17.54 -12.78 -22.30
C VAL A 414 16.52 -12.82 -23.44
N ASN A 415 16.82 -13.51 -24.53
CA ASN A 415 15.95 -13.56 -25.71
C ASN A 415 14.56 -14.16 -25.37
N ARG A 416 14.53 -15.19 -24.53
CA ARG A 416 13.28 -15.83 -24.10
C ARG A 416 12.42 -14.94 -23.21
N TYR A 417 13.03 -14.18 -22.30
CA TYR A 417 12.29 -13.27 -21.41
C TYR A 417 11.80 -12.01 -22.14
N THR A 418 12.63 -11.47 -23.05
CA THR A 418 12.28 -10.24 -23.77
C THR A 418 11.41 -10.49 -25.01
N GLY A 419 11.49 -11.68 -25.57
CA GLY A 419 10.83 -12.02 -26.85
C GLY A 419 11.49 -11.38 -28.07
N ILE A 420 12.64 -10.69 -27.90
CA ILE A 420 13.41 -10.04 -28.96
C ILE A 420 14.89 -10.38 -28.83
N GLU A 421 15.67 -10.12 -29.89
CA GLU A 421 17.11 -10.29 -29.87
C GLU A 421 17.81 -8.95 -29.60
N ILE A 422 18.39 -8.80 -28.42
CA ILE A 422 19.22 -7.65 -28.03
C ILE A 422 20.70 -8.05 -28.15
N SER A 423 21.55 -7.30 -28.83
CA SER A 423 22.94 -7.65 -29.03
C SER A 423 23.72 -7.75 -27.70
N ASN A 424 24.74 -8.63 -27.65
CA ASN A 424 25.58 -8.77 -26.47
C ASN A 424 26.26 -7.44 -26.10
N ASP A 425 26.71 -6.66 -27.08
CA ASP A 425 27.33 -5.36 -26.85
C ASP A 425 26.36 -4.37 -26.21
N THR A 426 25.09 -4.37 -26.64
CA THR A 426 24.03 -3.53 -26.03
C THR A 426 23.79 -3.93 -24.58
N ILE A 427 23.67 -5.22 -24.28
CA ILE A 427 23.49 -5.75 -22.93
C ILE A 427 24.64 -5.30 -22.02
N VAL A 428 25.90 -5.55 -22.45
CA VAL A 428 27.10 -5.20 -21.68
C VAL A 428 27.22 -3.70 -21.47
N LYS A 429 26.98 -2.90 -22.52
CA LYS A 429 27.05 -1.43 -22.46
C LYS A 429 25.99 -0.90 -21.49
N THR A 430 24.74 -1.38 -21.59
CA THR A 430 23.63 -0.96 -20.71
C THR A 430 23.95 -1.24 -19.26
N LEU A 431 24.33 -2.45 -18.93
CA LEU A 431 24.58 -2.83 -17.54
C LEU A 431 25.79 -2.07 -16.96
N ARG A 432 26.86 -1.91 -17.73
CA ARG A 432 28.03 -1.13 -17.30
C ARG A 432 27.73 0.34 -17.09
N SER A 433 26.89 0.94 -17.93
CA SER A 433 26.48 2.35 -17.76
C SER A 433 25.67 2.58 -16.47
N LEU A 434 24.99 1.55 -15.98
CA LEU A 434 24.27 1.55 -14.69
C LEU A 434 25.17 1.18 -13.49
N GLY A 435 26.45 0.87 -13.72
CA GLY A 435 27.43 0.55 -12.69
C GLY A 435 27.55 -0.92 -12.34
N PHE A 436 26.92 -1.85 -13.09
CA PHE A 436 27.11 -3.29 -12.89
C PHE A 436 28.48 -3.74 -13.42
N GLY A 437 29.14 -4.63 -12.69
CA GLY A 437 30.28 -5.38 -13.21
C GLY A 437 29.78 -6.46 -14.17
N VAL A 438 30.30 -6.53 -15.40
CA VAL A 438 29.84 -7.51 -16.40
C VAL A 438 31.00 -8.20 -17.06
N GLU A 439 31.02 -9.54 -16.98
CA GLU A 439 31.89 -10.43 -17.71
C GLU A 439 31.06 -11.26 -18.70
N LEU A 440 31.53 -11.39 -19.93
CA LEU A 440 30.91 -12.21 -20.97
C LEU A 440 31.87 -13.28 -21.42
N CYS A 441 31.47 -14.54 -21.27
CA CYS A 441 32.25 -15.70 -21.72
C CYS A 441 31.39 -16.54 -22.69
N GLY A 442 31.63 -16.36 -23.99
CA GLY A 442 30.77 -16.95 -25.03
C GLY A 442 29.37 -16.37 -24.99
N GLU A 443 28.40 -17.19 -24.65
CA GLU A 443 26.96 -16.81 -24.51
C GLU A 443 26.56 -16.63 -23.04
N GLU A 444 27.44 -16.75 -22.07
CA GLU A 444 27.16 -16.65 -20.67
C GLU A 444 27.63 -15.31 -20.09
N PHE A 445 26.73 -14.61 -19.44
CA PHE A 445 26.98 -13.37 -18.71
C PHE A 445 27.12 -13.68 -17.22
N THR A 446 28.16 -13.12 -16.60
CA THR A 446 28.27 -13.03 -15.14
C THR A 446 28.21 -11.56 -14.75
N VAL A 447 27.24 -11.21 -13.93
CA VAL A 447 26.95 -9.84 -13.51
C VAL A 447 27.19 -9.71 -12.02
N ASN A 448 28.12 -8.83 -11.63
CA ASN A 448 28.32 -8.39 -10.27
C ASN A 448 27.39 -7.19 -10.00
N VAL A 449 26.50 -7.32 -9.05
CA VAL A 449 25.52 -6.29 -8.66
C VAL A 449 26.21 -5.28 -7.73
N PRO A 450 26.20 -3.97 -8.05
CA PRO A 450 26.81 -2.98 -7.17
C PRO A 450 26.09 -2.90 -5.82
N SER A 451 26.81 -2.52 -4.76
CA SER A 451 26.32 -2.53 -3.38
C SER A 451 25.00 -1.75 -3.20
N TRP A 452 24.88 -0.59 -3.85
CA TRP A 452 23.68 0.25 -3.78
C TRP A 452 22.43 -0.33 -4.46
N ARG A 453 22.56 -1.41 -5.25
CA ARG A 453 21.45 -2.18 -5.86
C ARG A 453 21.26 -3.53 -5.16
N ALA A 454 22.26 -3.98 -4.39
CA ALA A 454 22.27 -5.30 -3.76
C ALA A 454 21.50 -5.36 -2.43
N THR A 455 21.08 -4.24 -1.86
CA THR A 455 20.43 -4.22 -0.53
C THR A 455 19.03 -4.87 -0.53
N LYS A 456 18.26 -4.72 -1.61
CA LYS A 456 16.93 -5.37 -1.76
C LYS A 456 16.36 -5.30 -3.18
N ASP A 457 17.06 -4.68 -4.12
CA ASP A 457 16.52 -4.29 -5.42
C ASP A 457 16.83 -5.36 -6.47
N VAL A 458 18.11 -5.63 -6.76
CA VAL A 458 18.52 -6.61 -7.75
C VAL A 458 19.02 -7.87 -7.06
N THR A 459 18.22 -8.94 -7.10
CA THR A 459 18.46 -10.18 -6.36
C THR A 459 18.39 -11.43 -7.22
N ILE A 460 17.71 -11.38 -8.36
CA ILE A 460 17.50 -12.49 -9.29
C ILE A 460 17.78 -12.08 -10.73
N LYS A 461 17.91 -13.06 -11.61
CA LYS A 461 18.19 -12.84 -13.05
C LYS A 461 17.13 -11.99 -13.75
N ALA A 462 15.86 -12.11 -13.32
CA ALA A 462 14.77 -11.33 -13.90
C ALA A 462 14.94 -9.82 -13.65
N ASP A 463 15.52 -9.44 -12.50
CA ASP A 463 15.80 -8.03 -12.19
C ASP A 463 16.85 -7.46 -13.17
N ILE A 464 17.82 -8.28 -13.60
CA ILE A 464 18.77 -7.87 -14.63
C ILE A 464 18.10 -7.69 -16.01
N ILE A 465 17.09 -8.52 -16.32
CA ILE A 465 16.33 -8.34 -17.57
C ILE A 465 15.57 -7.00 -17.53
N GLU A 466 14.99 -6.62 -16.40
CA GLU A 466 14.36 -5.31 -16.22
C GLU A 466 15.36 -4.18 -16.51
N GLU A 467 16.55 -4.24 -15.96
CA GLU A 467 17.60 -3.23 -16.20
C GLU A 467 17.97 -3.10 -17.70
N ILE A 468 18.06 -4.21 -18.39
CA ILE A 468 18.35 -4.24 -19.84
C ILE A 468 17.17 -3.62 -20.60
N THR A 469 15.95 -4.05 -20.34
CA THR A 469 14.76 -3.69 -21.13
C THR A 469 14.31 -2.26 -20.89
N ARG A 470 14.37 -1.74 -19.64
CA ARG A 470 13.96 -0.37 -19.34
C ARG A 470 14.87 0.68 -20.01
N ILE A 471 16.19 0.41 -20.11
CA ILE A 471 17.13 1.30 -20.80
C ILE A 471 17.06 1.10 -22.32
N TYR A 472 16.83 -0.14 -22.79
CA TYR A 472 16.58 -0.40 -24.20
C TYR A 472 15.34 0.36 -24.69
N GLY A 473 14.34 0.56 -23.81
CA GLY A 473 13.09 1.28 -24.04
C GLY A 473 11.97 0.36 -24.52
N TYR A 474 10.88 0.33 -23.78
CA TYR A 474 9.71 -0.52 -24.09
C TYR A 474 9.03 -0.15 -25.40
N ASP A 475 9.17 1.09 -25.87
CA ASP A 475 8.66 1.53 -27.17
C ASP A 475 9.41 0.90 -28.36
N ASN A 476 10.57 0.31 -28.13
CA ASN A 476 11.37 -0.39 -29.15
C ASN A 476 10.99 -1.89 -29.28
N PHE A 477 9.99 -2.35 -28.53
CA PHE A 477 9.49 -3.71 -28.62
C PHE A 477 8.38 -3.80 -29.69
N ASP A 478 8.45 -4.81 -30.54
CA ASP A 478 7.39 -5.10 -31.48
C ASP A 478 6.11 -5.58 -30.76
N ILE A 479 4.96 -5.08 -31.17
CA ILE A 479 3.68 -5.54 -30.67
C ILE A 479 3.37 -6.91 -31.28
N ASN A 480 3.58 -7.97 -30.54
CA ASN A 480 3.28 -9.33 -30.97
C ASN A 480 1.99 -9.82 -30.37
N THR A 481 1.09 -10.32 -31.21
CA THR A 481 -0.12 -11.00 -30.74
C THR A 481 0.26 -12.34 -30.11
N VAL A 482 -0.13 -12.56 -28.86
CA VAL A 482 0.07 -13.84 -28.22
C VAL A 482 -0.79 -14.89 -28.91
N ALA A 483 -0.15 -15.86 -29.54
CA ALA A 483 -0.80 -17.04 -30.08
C ALA A 483 -0.75 -18.17 -29.07
N SER A 484 -1.89 -18.60 -28.55
CA SER A 484 -2.01 -19.73 -27.66
C SER A 484 -2.97 -20.76 -28.24
N PRO A 485 -2.62 -22.05 -28.26
CA PRO A 485 -3.55 -23.08 -28.67
C PRO A 485 -4.78 -23.06 -27.74
N LEU A 486 -5.96 -23.05 -28.33
CA LEU A 486 -7.20 -23.16 -27.58
C LEU A 486 -7.30 -24.57 -26.98
N ALA A 487 -7.21 -24.69 -25.70
CA ALA A 487 -7.49 -25.90 -24.97
C ALA A 487 -8.87 -25.78 -24.31
N PRO A 488 -9.70 -26.87 -24.37
CA PRO A 488 -10.99 -26.82 -23.68
C PRO A 488 -10.79 -26.71 -22.17
N VAL A 489 -11.32 -25.66 -21.59
CA VAL A 489 -11.35 -25.47 -20.14
C VAL A 489 -12.56 -26.21 -19.58
N ARG A 490 -12.31 -27.14 -18.67
CA ARG A 490 -13.38 -27.80 -17.93
C ARG A 490 -13.57 -27.05 -16.61
N PRO A 491 -14.75 -26.44 -16.38
CA PRO A 491 -15.04 -25.81 -15.10
C PRO A 491 -15.00 -26.86 -13.97
N SER A 492 -14.65 -26.44 -12.78
CA SER A 492 -14.70 -27.29 -11.59
C SER A 492 -16.15 -27.72 -11.30
N GLN A 493 -16.32 -28.81 -10.57
CA GLN A 493 -17.67 -29.28 -10.16
C GLN A 493 -18.39 -28.20 -9.32
N VAL A 494 -17.66 -27.51 -8.45
CA VAL A 494 -18.20 -26.40 -7.66
C VAL A 494 -18.78 -25.30 -8.56
N LYS A 495 -18.05 -24.92 -9.62
CA LYS A 495 -18.52 -23.90 -10.56
C LYS A 495 -19.73 -24.38 -11.38
N THR A 496 -19.69 -25.62 -11.84
CA THR A 496 -20.82 -26.22 -12.58
C THR A 496 -22.09 -26.29 -11.73
N ASP A 497 -21.96 -26.70 -10.47
CA ASP A 497 -23.11 -26.77 -9.55
C ASP A 497 -23.63 -25.38 -9.21
N GLU A 498 -22.72 -24.41 -8.97
CA GLU A 498 -23.08 -22.99 -8.75
C GLU A 498 -23.91 -22.44 -9.89
N ASP A 499 -23.46 -22.62 -11.14
CA ASP A 499 -24.16 -22.11 -12.33
C ASP A 499 -25.56 -22.72 -12.45
N ARG A 500 -25.69 -24.04 -12.24
CA ARG A 500 -26.99 -24.75 -12.24
C ARG A 500 -27.90 -24.28 -11.12
N ILE A 501 -27.37 -24.07 -9.92
CA ILE A 501 -28.13 -23.52 -8.79
C ILE A 501 -28.69 -22.16 -9.15
N LYS A 502 -27.82 -21.23 -9.60
CA LYS A 502 -28.22 -19.86 -9.96
C LYS A 502 -29.27 -19.87 -11.06
N ASP A 503 -29.04 -20.64 -12.11
CA ASP A 503 -29.98 -20.78 -13.22
C ASP A 503 -31.36 -21.30 -12.76
N THR A 504 -31.40 -22.28 -11.88
CA THR A 504 -32.64 -22.82 -11.35
C THR A 504 -33.37 -21.81 -10.49
N LEU A 505 -32.66 -21.13 -9.55
CA LEU A 505 -33.28 -20.15 -8.66
C LEU A 505 -33.85 -18.93 -9.42
N VAL A 506 -33.14 -18.45 -10.44
CA VAL A 506 -33.61 -17.32 -11.26
C VAL A 506 -34.71 -17.76 -12.22
N LYS A 507 -34.48 -18.81 -13.01
CA LYS A 507 -35.36 -19.15 -14.15
C LYS A 507 -36.65 -19.85 -13.69
N ARG A 508 -36.57 -20.71 -12.65
CA ARG A 508 -37.73 -21.50 -12.19
C ARG A 508 -38.49 -20.81 -11.06
N TYR A 509 -37.76 -20.10 -10.18
CA TYR A 509 -38.34 -19.53 -8.96
C TYR A 509 -38.37 -18.00 -8.96
N SER A 510 -37.86 -17.34 -10.00
CA SER A 510 -37.84 -15.87 -10.14
C SER A 510 -37.23 -15.16 -8.95
N MET A 511 -36.21 -15.75 -8.32
CA MET A 511 -35.49 -15.16 -7.19
C MET A 511 -34.51 -14.08 -7.64
N HIS A 512 -34.31 -13.10 -6.79
CA HIS A 512 -33.33 -12.03 -7.00
C HIS A 512 -31.97 -12.46 -6.48
N GLU A 513 -30.93 -12.47 -7.35
CA GLU A 513 -29.58 -12.70 -6.92
C GLU A 513 -29.01 -11.43 -6.26
N LEU A 514 -28.43 -11.59 -5.07
CA LEU A 514 -27.69 -10.57 -4.38
C LEU A 514 -26.19 -10.81 -4.55
N HIS A 515 -25.44 -9.70 -4.54
CA HIS A 515 -23.99 -9.73 -4.55
C HIS A 515 -23.48 -8.71 -3.53
N SER A 516 -23.18 -9.18 -2.34
CA SER A 516 -22.72 -8.35 -1.24
C SER A 516 -21.23 -8.54 -0.95
N TYR A 517 -20.62 -7.58 -0.25
CA TYR A 517 -19.26 -7.72 0.23
C TYR A 517 -19.13 -8.74 1.34
N ILE A 518 -17.92 -9.23 1.56
CA ILE A 518 -17.60 -10.24 2.59
C ILE A 518 -17.69 -9.69 4.04
N TRP A 519 -18.01 -8.43 4.22
CA TRP A 519 -18.05 -7.77 5.52
C TRP A 519 -19.28 -8.13 6.34
N ALA A 520 -19.10 -8.26 7.66
CA ALA A 520 -20.17 -8.18 8.64
C ALA A 520 -20.32 -6.70 9.05
N TYR A 521 -21.43 -6.08 8.67
CA TYR A 521 -21.70 -4.67 8.94
C TYR A 521 -22.19 -4.49 10.37
N TYR A 522 -21.31 -4.01 11.25
CA TYR A 522 -21.52 -3.98 12.69
C TYR A 522 -22.81 -3.23 13.09
N ASP A 523 -23.01 -2.03 12.57
CA ASP A 523 -24.17 -1.19 12.94
C ASP A 523 -25.48 -1.82 12.45
N GLU A 524 -25.52 -2.34 11.22
CA GLU A 524 -26.70 -2.98 10.65
C GLU A 524 -27.09 -4.26 11.39
N TYR A 525 -26.09 -5.09 11.73
CA TYR A 525 -26.32 -6.31 12.52
C TYR A 525 -26.83 -5.97 13.92
N LYS A 526 -26.25 -4.97 14.58
CA LYS A 526 -26.69 -4.47 15.88
C LYS A 526 -28.13 -3.97 15.85
N ASP A 527 -28.51 -3.24 14.81
CA ASP A 527 -29.87 -2.77 14.59
C ASP A 527 -30.87 -3.93 14.51
N LEU A 528 -30.50 -5.01 13.86
CA LEU A 528 -31.30 -6.23 13.80
C LEU A 528 -31.20 -7.07 15.07
N GLY A 529 -30.27 -6.80 15.98
CA GLY A 529 -29.99 -7.60 17.17
C GLY A 529 -29.27 -8.92 16.82
N ILE A 530 -28.50 -8.91 15.76
CA ILE A 530 -27.65 -10.03 15.34
C ILE A 530 -26.28 -9.84 15.98
N GLU A 531 -25.83 -10.84 16.70
CA GLU A 531 -24.51 -10.84 17.35
C GLU A 531 -23.42 -11.27 16.38
N ILE A 532 -22.24 -10.62 16.50
CA ILE A 532 -21.04 -10.95 15.76
C ILE A 532 -20.08 -11.63 16.75
N GLU A 533 -19.93 -12.94 16.63
CA GLU A 533 -19.09 -13.73 17.53
C GLU A 533 -18.06 -14.54 16.75
N ASN A 534 -16.84 -14.61 17.29
CA ASN A 534 -15.74 -15.45 16.77
C ASN A 534 -15.39 -15.22 15.29
N ASN A 535 -15.59 -14.02 14.80
CA ASN A 535 -15.27 -13.64 13.43
C ASN A 535 -13.81 -13.19 13.31
N VAL A 536 -13.23 -13.37 12.12
CA VAL A 536 -11.92 -12.79 11.80
C VAL A 536 -12.08 -11.28 11.60
N GLU A 537 -11.17 -10.51 12.21
CA GLU A 537 -11.16 -9.05 12.12
C GLU A 537 -9.88 -8.53 11.47
N LEU A 538 -9.99 -7.42 10.76
CA LEU A 538 -8.84 -6.66 10.26
C LEU A 538 -8.19 -5.89 11.40
N VAL A 539 -6.87 -5.97 11.51
CA VAL A 539 -6.09 -5.27 12.56
C VAL A 539 -6.13 -3.75 12.38
N ASN A 540 -6.16 -3.27 11.13
CA ASN A 540 -6.05 -1.85 10.77
C ASN A 540 -7.17 -1.43 9.80
N ALA A 541 -8.40 -1.80 10.08
CA ALA A 541 -9.54 -1.41 9.25
C ALA A 541 -9.67 0.13 9.18
N THR A 542 -9.82 0.65 7.97
CA THR A 542 -10.03 2.09 7.73
C THR A 542 -11.40 2.57 8.21
N ASN A 543 -12.38 1.66 8.23
CA ASN A 543 -13.72 1.92 8.75
C ASN A 543 -14.06 0.89 9.84
N PRO A 544 -14.28 1.32 11.10
CA PRO A 544 -14.60 0.41 12.20
C PRO A 544 -15.86 -0.43 12.00
N ASN A 545 -16.83 0.06 11.22
CA ASN A 545 -18.06 -0.66 10.92
C ASN A 545 -17.87 -1.87 9.99
N ILE A 546 -16.77 -1.93 9.24
CA ILE A 546 -16.45 -3.00 8.27
C ILE A 546 -15.11 -3.67 8.58
N LYS A 547 -14.75 -3.81 9.84
CA LYS A 547 -13.52 -4.49 10.27
C LYS A 547 -13.64 -6.01 10.32
N THR A 548 -14.85 -6.53 10.38
CA THR A 548 -15.16 -7.94 10.67
C THR A 548 -15.58 -8.66 9.39
N ILE A 549 -15.03 -9.85 9.15
CA ILE A 549 -15.39 -10.70 8.01
C ILE A 549 -16.55 -11.61 8.40
N ARG A 550 -17.54 -11.77 7.52
CA ARG A 550 -18.74 -12.57 7.77
C ARG A 550 -18.45 -14.08 7.84
N ARG A 551 -19.13 -14.78 8.75
CA ARG A 551 -19.13 -16.27 8.85
C ARG A 551 -20.31 -16.92 8.17
N SER A 552 -21.39 -16.15 7.92
CA SER A 552 -22.60 -16.55 7.23
C SER A 552 -23.06 -15.43 6.32
N ILE A 553 -23.71 -15.76 5.22
CA ILE A 553 -24.31 -14.81 4.28
C ILE A 553 -25.68 -14.35 4.78
N VAL A 554 -26.38 -15.20 5.54
CA VAL A 554 -27.75 -14.95 5.99
C VAL A 554 -27.93 -13.60 6.70
N PRO A 555 -27.08 -13.21 7.69
CA PRO A 555 -27.19 -11.90 8.32
C PRO A 555 -27.14 -10.72 7.35
N THR A 556 -26.24 -10.78 6.35
CA THR A 556 -26.13 -9.75 5.31
C THR A 556 -27.41 -9.71 4.47
N GLN A 557 -27.99 -10.87 4.09
CA GLN A 557 -29.26 -10.92 3.38
C GLN A 557 -30.41 -10.33 4.21
N LEU A 558 -30.47 -10.59 5.51
CA LEU A 558 -31.51 -10.06 6.40
C LEU A 558 -31.45 -8.53 6.46
N CYS A 559 -30.25 -7.93 6.43
CA CYS A 559 -30.11 -6.48 6.30
C CYS A 559 -30.66 -5.98 4.95
N GLN A 560 -30.37 -6.66 3.85
CA GLN A 560 -30.89 -6.32 2.53
C GLN A 560 -32.41 -6.52 2.44
N VAL A 561 -32.95 -7.56 3.03
CA VAL A 561 -34.39 -7.77 3.13
C VAL A 561 -35.05 -6.60 3.86
N LYS A 562 -34.48 -6.10 4.97
CA LYS A 562 -34.99 -4.93 5.70
C LYS A 562 -35.12 -3.70 4.80
N TYR A 563 -34.12 -3.42 3.98
CA TYR A 563 -34.15 -2.27 3.06
C TYR A 563 -35.18 -2.41 1.94
N ASN A 564 -35.60 -3.63 1.61
CA ASN A 564 -36.50 -3.93 0.50
C ASN A 564 -37.96 -4.25 0.92
N THR A 565 -38.30 -4.18 2.19
CA THR A 565 -39.64 -4.51 2.72
C THR A 565 -40.77 -3.64 2.16
N SER A 566 -40.49 -2.47 1.62
CA SER A 566 -41.45 -1.57 0.96
C SER A 566 -41.59 -1.85 -0.55
N PHE A 567 -40.73 -2.64 -1.13
CA PHE A 567 -40.71 -2.93 -2.56
C PHE A 567 -41.81 -3.93 -2.95
N ASP A 568 -41.91 -5.05 -2.22
CA ASP A 568 -42.92 -6.07 -2.43
C ASP A 568 -43.39 -6.69 -1.09
N SER A 569 -44.60 -7.26 -1.08
CA SER A 569 -45.12 -8.02 0.04
C SER A 569 -44.52 -9.42 0.16
N ASP A 570 -44.09 -9.99 -0.95
CA ASP A 570 -43.54 -11.35 -1.07
C ASP A 570 -42.40 -11.36 -2.05
N PHE A 571 -41.19 -11.69 -1.57
CA PHE A 571 -40.03 -11.86 -2.45
C PHE A 571 -39.03 -12.86 -1.88
N ALA A 572 -38.16 -13.31 -2.75
CA ALA A 572 -37.09 -14.24 -2.41
C ALA A 572 -35.75 -13.73 -2.96
N VAL A 573 -34.73 -13.83 -2.13
CA VAL A 573 -33.37 -13.44 -2.48
C VAL A 573 -32.41 -14.60 -2.24
N PHE A 574 -31.37 -14.67 -3.05
CA PHE A 574 -30.28 -15.62 -2.83
C PHE A 574 -28.91 -14.99 -3.14
N GLU A 575 -27.89 -15.56 -2.57
CA GLU A 575 -26.49 -15.15 -2.83
C GLU A 575 -25.59 -16.36 -2.77
N VAL A 576 -24.68 -16.48 -3.74
CA VAL A 576 -23.53 -17.37 -3.68
C VAL A 576 -22.30 -16.55 -3.40
N GLY A 577 -21.71 -16.73 -2.24
CA GLY A 577 -20.59 -15.91 -1.80
C GLY A 577 -19.61 -16.66 -0.89
N LYS A 578 -18.50 -15.98 -0.59
CA LYS A 578 -17.51 -16.48 0.38
C LYS A 578 -17.85 -16.03 1.80
N VAL A 579 -17.53 -16.88 2.75
CA VAL A 579 -17.52 -16.64 4.18
C VAL A 579 -16.21 -17.14 4.79
N VAL A 580 -15.86 -16.72 6.00
CA VAL A 580 -14.64 -17.16 6.70
C VAL A 580 -15.01 -17.78 8.05
N GLU A 581 -14.72 -19.05 8.21
CA GLU A 581 -15.05 -19.81 9.43
C GLU A 581 -13.94 -19.80 10.48
N GLY A 582 -12.99 -18.86 10.40
CA GLY A 582 -11.85 -18.69 11.28
C GLY A 582 -10.53 -18.75 10.53
N LEU A 583 -9.43 -18.93 11.24
CA LEU A 583 -8.10 -19.07 10.67
C LEU A 583 -7.69 -20.55 10.64
N LYS A 584 -6.91 -20.92 9.63
CA LYS A 584 -6.23 -22.22 9.53
C LYS A 584 -4.96 -22.21 10.39
N GLU A 585 -4.32 -23.37 10.55
CA GLU A 585 -3.06 -23.53 11.29
C GLU A 585 -1.90 -22.69 10.72
N ASP A 586 -1.91 -22.45 9.41
CA ASP A 586 -0.95 -21.59 8.69
C ASP A 586 -1.22 -20.09 8.81
N GLY A 587 -2.27 -19.69 9.54
CA GLY A 587 -2.69 -18.30 9.73
C GLY A 587 -3.53 -17.72 8.58
N LEU A 588 -3.79 -18.48 7.52
CA LEU A 588 -4.66 -18.04 6.42
C LEU A 588 -6.14 -18.19 6.80
N CYS A 589 -7.01 -17.42 6.15
CA CYS A 589 -8.45 -17.52 6.33
C CYS A 589 -8.98 -18.88 5.88
N ASN A 590 -9.83 -19.52 6.70
CA ASN A 590 -10.59 -20.69 6.31
C ASN A 590 -11.83 -20.25 5.53
N GLU A 591 -11.64 -19.98 4.25
CA GLU A 591 -12.72 -19.59 3.35
C GLU A 591 -13.61 -20.77 2.97
N LYS A 592 -14.92 -20.50 2.90
CA LYS A 592 -15.95 -21.42 2.41
C LYS A 592 -16.84 -20.72 1.41
N LYS A 593 -17.26 -21.44 0.39
CA LYS A 593 -18.24 -20.96 -0.59
C LYS A 593 -19.62 -21.46 -0.24
N LYS A 594 -20.54 -20.56 0.08
CA LYS A 594 -21.90 -20.89 0.51
C LYS A 594 -22.96 -20.29 -0.41
N LEU A 595 -24.09 -20.95 -0.49
CA LEU A 595 -25.35 -20.42 -1.00
C LEU A 595 -26.23 -20.06 0.20
N ALA A 596 -26.72 -18.86 0.26
CA ALA A 596 -27.81 -18.50 1.16
C ALA A 596 -29.07 -18.16 0.36
N ILE A 597 -30.22 -18.58 0.86
CA ILE A 597 -31.55 -18.27 0.31
C ILE A 597 -32.40 -17.72 1.44
N THR A 598 -33.08 -16.60 1.22
CA THR A 598 -34.02 -15.99 2.16
C THR A 598 -35.34 -15.70 1.48
N LEU A 599 -36.44 -16.24 2.03
CA LEU A 599 -37.80 -15.93 1.59
C LEU A 599 -38.45 -15.01 2.61
N TYR A 600 -39.05 -13.94 2.09
CA TYR A 600 -39.80 -12.95 2.85
C TYR A 600 -41.24 -12.89 2.36
N SER A 601 -42.22 -12.92 3.29
CA SER A 601 -43.64 -12.84 2.94
C SER A 601 -44.48 -12.18 4.03
N LYS A 602 -45.38 -11.28 3.61
CA LYS A 602 -46.47 -10.71 4.42
C LYS A 602 -47.78 -11.46 4.24
N THR A 603 -47.90 -12.28 3.22
CA THR A 603 -49.16 -12.92 2.80
C THR A 603 -49.22 -14.40 3.12
N LYS A 604 -48.08 -15.10 3.14
CA LYS A 604 -47.99 -16.53 3.39
C LYS A 604 -47.77 -16.83 4.86
N GLU A 605 -48.42 -17.89 5.34
CA GLU A 605 -48.21 -18.42 6.69
C GLU A 605 -46.81 -19.01 6.81
N MET A 606 -46.19 -18.95 7.99
CA MET A 606 -44.84 -19.36 8.28
C MET A 606 -44.58 -20.83 7.84
N GLU A 607 -45.52 -21.72 8.13
CA GLU A 607 -45.38 -23.14 7.80
C GLU A 607 -45.34 -23.35 6.27
N LYS A 608 -46.20 -22.69 5.53
CA LYS A 608 -46.22 -22.74 4.06
C LYS A 608 -44.93 -22.20 3.47
N LEU A 609 -44.44 -21.07 4.01
CA LEU A 609 -43.19 -20.45 3.54
C LEU A 609 -41.98 -21.35 3.81
N TYR A 610 -41.94 -22.03 4.96
CA TYR A 610 -40.88 -22.98 5.30
C TYR A 610 -40.87 -24.17 4.36
N PHE A 611 -42.06 -24.79 4.10
CA PHE A 611 -42.15 -25.93 3.18
C PHE A 611 -41.85 -25.52 1.74
N GLU A 612 -42.18 -24.30 1.31
CA GLU A 612 -41.80 -23.78 0.00
C GLU A 612 -40.26 -23.75 -0.14
N LEU A 613 -39.53 -23.21 0.85
CA LEU A 613 -38.07 -23.22 0.82
C LEU A 613 -37.49 -24.62 0.82
N ARG A 614 -38.08 -25.52 1.63
CA ARG A 614 -37.66 -26.94 1.68
C ARG A 614 -37.80 -27.60 0.30
N ASP A 615 -38.92 -27.35 -0.39
CA ASP A 615 -39.21 -27.96 -1.69
C ASP A 615 -38.28 -27.38 -2.79
N ILE A 616 -37.94 -26.11 -2.71
CA ILE A 616 -36.92 -25.48 -3.57
C ILE A 616 -35.57 -26.19 -3.41
N LEU A 617 -35.14 -26.44 -2.18
CA LEU A 617 -33.89 -27.18 -1.90
C LEU A 617 -33.94 -28.63 -2.41
N ALA A 618 -35.07 -29.30 -2.23
CA ALA A 618 -35.25 -30.64 -2.71
C ALA A 618 -35.12 -30.71 -4.26
N VAL A 619 -35.72 -29.77 -4.96
CA VAL A 619 -35.57 -29.63 -6.43
C VAL A 619 -34.13 -29.36 -6.84
N LEU A 620 -33.42 -28.48 -6.12
CA LEU A 620 -31.98 -28.26 -6.40
C LEU A 620 -31.14 -29.54 -6.26
N ALA A 621 -31.40 -30.35 -5.21
CA ALA A 621 -30.68 -31.59 -5.00
C ALA A 621 -31.04 -32.66 -6.06
N ASP A 622 -32.29 -32.77 -6.42
CA ASP A 622 -32.75 -33.71 -7.46
C ASP A 622 -32.24 -33.30 -8.84
N ASP A 623 -32.44 -32.05 -9.25
CA ASP A 623 -32.04 -31.56 -10.58
C ASP A 623 -30.51 -31.64 -10.79
N ILE A 624 -29.70 -31.44 -9.74
CA ILE A 624 -28.25 -31.35 -9.87
C ILE A 624 -27.53 -32.66 -9.53
N LYS A 625 -27.98 -33.37 -8.49
CA LYS A 625 -27.32 -34.58 -7.98
C LYS A 625 -28.14 -35.85 -8.18
N HIS A 626 -29.43 -35.73 -8.51
CA HIS A 626 -30.39 -36.85 -8.54
C HIS A 626 -30.49 -37.55 -7.19
N GLU A 627 -30.43 -36.75 -6.12
CA GLU A 627 -30.44 -37.26 -4.74
C GLU A 627 -31.56 -36.55 -3.95
N SER A 628 -32.09 -37.26 -2.98
CA SER A 628 -33.09 -36.74 -2.04
C SER A 628 -32.42 -36.08 -0.82
N LEU A 629 -33.10 -35.07 -0.26
CA LEU A 629 -32.68 -34.47 1.00
C LEU A 629 -33.34 -35.14 2.20
N SER A 630 -32.62 -35.19 3.30
CA SER A 630 -33.19 -35.47 4.62
C SER A 630 -32.84 -34.34 5.60
N PHE A 631 -33.71 -34.19 6.61
CA PHE A 631 -33.65 -33.07 7.54
C PHE A 631 -33.64 -33.61 8.97
N GLU A 632 -32.70 -33.12 9.77
CA GLU A 632 -32.61 -33.48 11.18
C GLU A 632 -32.67 -32.21 12.04
N LYS A 633 -33.35 -32.30 13.18
CA LYS A 633 -33.44 -31.17 14.09
C LYS A 633 -32.08 -30.70 14.54
N ALA A 634 -31.86 -29.40 14.52
CA ALA A 634 -30.62 -28.72 14.95
C ALA A 634 -30.89 -27.75 16.12
N GLU A 635 -29.83 -27.49 16.89
CA GLU A 635 -29.83 -26.43 17.90
C GLU A 635 -29.37 -25.13 17.26
N ALA A 636 -30.00 -24.02 17.63
CA ALA A 636 -29.61 -22.70 17.16
C ALA A 636 -28.25 -22.32 17.74
N THR A 637 -27.32 -21.93 16.87
CA THR A 637 -25.96 -21.48 17.20
C THR A 637 -25.77 -19.99 16.98
N HIS A 638 -26.73 -19.34 16.30
CA HIS A 638 -26.66 -17.91 15.98
C HIS A 638 -27.93 -17.19 16.42
N SER A 639 -27.80 -15.91 16.81
CA SER A 639 -28.92 -15.10 17.34
C SER A 639 -30.08 -14.89 16.37
N TYR A 640 -29.83 -14.97 15.06
CA TYR A 640 -30.84 -14.84 14.01
C TYR A 640 -31.65 -16.13 13.78
N GLN A 641 -31.19 -17.26 14.29
CA GLN A 641 -31.85 -18.56 14.12
C GLN A 641 -32.98 -18.78 15.15
N HIS A 642 -34.09 -19.35 14.73
CA HIS A 642 -35.17 -19.71 15.64
C HIS A 642 -34.78 -20.89 16.53
N PRO A 643 -34.90 -20.81 17.86
CA PRO A 643 -34.36 -21.82 18.79
C PRO A 643 -34.94 -23.22 18.67
N LYS A 644 -36.14 -23.37 18.05
CA LYS A 644 -36.82 -24.65 17.91
C LYS A 644 -37.01 -25.10 16.47
N ASN A 645 -36.98 -24.19 15.50
CA ASN A 645 -37.35 -24.46 14.10
C ASN A 645 -36.11 -24.25 13.21
N LEU A 646 -35.09 -25.06 13.46
CA LEU A 646 -33.85 -25.17 12.70
C LEU A 646 -33.57 -26.64 12.42
N ASN A 647 -33.18 -26.96 11.19
CA ASN A 647 -32.82 -28.30 10.79
C ASN A 647 -31.50 -28.27 9.99
N LYS A 648 -30.66 -29.29 10.21
CA LYS A 648 -29.54 -29.63 9.33
C LYS A 648 -30.07 -30.27 8.06
N ILE A 649 -29.42 -30.00 6.94
CA ILE A 649 -29.75 -30.55 5.64
C ILE A 649 -28.71 -31.61 5.30
N PHE A 650 -29.20 -32.83 4.99
CA PHE A 650 -28.37 -33.92 4.52
C PHE A 650 -28.69 -34.24 3.07
N CYS A 651 -27.66 -34.52 2.27
CA CYS A 651 -27.76 -35.02 0.92
C CYS A 651 -26.79 -36.20 0.78
N ALA A 652 -27.26 -37.36 0.34
CA ALA A 652 -26.49 -38.60 0.26
C ALA A 652 -25.67 -38.89 1.56
N GLY A 653 -26.29 -38.64 2.74
CA GLY A 653 -25.68 -38.90 4.05
C GLY A 653 -24.64 -37.84 4.50
N ARG A 654 -24.38 -36.79 3.70
CA ARG A 654 -23.49 -35.66 4.06
C ARG A 654 -24.29 -34.48 4.53
N ILE A 655 -23.79 -33.81 5.56
CA ILE A 655 -24.32 -32.50 5.97
C ILE A 655 -23.88 -31.48 4.94
N ILE A 656 -24.83 -30.79 4.32
CA ILE A 656 -24.55 -29.75 3.31
C ILE A 656 -24.96 -28.36 3.78
N GLY A 657 -25.69 -28.22 4.88
CA GLY A 657 -26.11 -26.89 5.36
C GLY A 657 -27.23 -26.99 6.38
N GLU A 658 -27.97 -25.89 6.47
CA GLU A 658 -29.10 -25.74 7.39
C GLU A 658 -30.27 -24.94 6.77
N ILE A 659 -31.48 -25.21 7.27
CA ILE A 659 -32.72 -24.51 6.94
C ILE A 659 -33.47 -24.15 8.23
N GLY A 660 -33.98 -22.92 8.31
CA GLY A 660 -34.66 -22.48 9.51
C GLY A 660 -35.58 -21.32 9.32
N ILE A 661 -36.29 -21.01 10.39
CA ILE A 661 -37.09 -19.80 10.54
C ILE A 661 -36.20 -18.74 11.19
N VAL A 662 -36.30 -17.48 10.75
CA VAL A 662 -35.62 -16.37 11.40
C VAL A 662 -36.23 -16.11 12.79
N ASN A 663 -35.34 -15.88 13.78
CA ASN A 663 -35.76 -15.59 15.13
C ASN A 663 -36.75 -14.41 15.18
N ALA A 664 -37.84 -14.57 15.93
CA ALA A 664 -38.90 -13.58 16.02
C ALA A 664 -38.46 -12.20 16.52
N SER A 665 -37.35 -12.13 17.30
CA SER A 665 -36.76 -10.88 17.75
C SER A 665 -36.11 -10.11 16.59
N VAL A 666 -35.48 -10.83 15.64
CA VAL A 666 -34.86 -10.27 14.43
C VAL A 666 -35.92 -9.95 13.38
N SER A 667 -36.82 -10.91 13.10
CA SER A 667 -37.91 -10.74 12.12
C SER A 667 -38.75 -9.49 12.40
N LYS A 668 -39.12 -9.25 13.67
CA LYS A 668 -39.88 -8.05 14.08
C LYS A 668 -39.16 -6.73 13.87
N LYS A 669 -37.83 -6.72 13.88
CA LYS A 669 -37.02 -5.54 13.59
C LYS A 669 -36.89 -5.28 12.08
N ILE A 670 -37.06 -6.32 11.26
CA ILE A 670 -37.13 -6.21 9.81
C ILE A 670 -38.55 -5.73 9.44
N ASP A 671 -39.59 -6.54 9.77
CA ASP A 671 -41.00 -6.22 9.58
C ASP A 671 -41.87 -6.98 10.59
N LYS A 672 -42.76 -6.28 11.27
CA LYS A 672 -43.61 -6.86 12.33
C LYS A 672 -44.67 -7.82 11.79
N LYS A 673 -45.02 -7.72 10.52
CA LYS A 673 -46.10 -8.49 9.88
C LYS A 673 -45.58 -9.62 8.96
N ALA A 674 -44.26 -9.68 8.73
CA ALA A 674 -43.69 -10.62 7.78
C ALA A 674 -43.19 -11.91 8.44
N ASN A 675 -43.32 -12.97 7.71
CA ASN A 675 -42.69 -14.26 7.97
C ASN A 675 -41.40 -14.35 7.12
N ILE A 676 -40.30 -14.80 7.72
CA ILE A 676 -38.98 -14.90 7.07
C ILE A 676 -38.38 -16.26 7.38
N VAL A 677 -37.96 -16.95 6.34
CA VAL A 677 -37.26 -18.23 6.42
C VAL A 677 -35.94 -18.15 5.65
N PHE A 678 -34.98 -18.97 6.03
CA PHE A 678 -33.65 -19.00 5.38
C PHE A 678 -33.12 -20.41 5.21
N ALA A 679 -32.22 -20.58 4.26
CA ALA A 679 -31.35 -21.74 4.16
C ALA A 679 -29.93 -21.28 3.82
N GLU A 680 -28.93 -21.95 4.35
CA GLU A 680 -27.53 -21.77 3.98
C GLU A 680 -26.89 -23.11 3.67
N ILE A 681 -26.26 -23.25 2.49
CA ILE A 681 -25.67 -24.50 1.97
C ILE A 681 -24.20 -24.28 1.68
N ASP A 682 -23.33 -25.17 2.12
CA ASP A 682 -21.93 -25.27 1.69
C ASP A 682 -21.88 -25.90 0.29
N ILE A 683 -21.58 -25.07 -0.71
CA ILE A 683 -21.53 -25.53 -2.12
C ILE A 683 -20.35 -26.48 -2.34
N GLU A 684 -19.26 -26.31 -1.59
CA GLU A 684 -18.09 -27.18 -1.71
C GLU A 684 -18.40 -28.59 -1.18
N GLU A 685 -19.13 -28.70 -0.06
CA GLU A 685 -19.59 -30.01 0.42
C GLU A 685 -20.65 -30.63 -0.51
N PHE A 686 -21.56 -29.81 -1.04
CA PHE A 686 -22.55 -30.27 -2.04
C PHE A 686 -21.86 -30.78 -3.33
N ALA A 687 -20.82 -30.10 -3.80
CA ALA A 687 -20.07 -30.48 -5.01
C ALA A 687 -19.31 -31.80 -4.87
N LYS A 688 -18.96 -32.23 -3.63
CA LYS A 688 -18.33 -33.53 -3.36
C LYS A 688 -19.28 -34.71 -3.53
N ILE A 689 -20.58 -34.46 -3.59
CA ILE A 689 -21.59 -35.51 -3.80
C ILE A 689 -21.55 -35.90 -5.28
N LYS A 690 -21.38 -37.18 -5.55
CA LYS A 690 -21.44 -37.70 -6.90
C LYS A 690 -22.89 -37.72 -7.37
N ASN A 691 -23.11 -37.41 -8.63
CA ASN A 691 -24.46 -37.54 -9.21
C ASN A 691 -24.88 -38.98 -9.20
N ALA A 692 -26.08 -39.29 -8.70
CA ALA A 692 -26.65 -40.59 -8.78
C ALA A 692 -26.93 -40.99 -10.25
N SER A 693 -26.75 -42.24 -10.57
CA SER A 693 -27.01 -42.73 -11.92
C SER A 693 -28.51 -42.86 -12.14
N ILE A 694 -29.03 -42.09 -13.07
CA ILE A 694 -30.43 -42.26 -13.53
C ILE A 694 -30.46 -43.44 -14.47
N LYS A 695 -31.29 -44.42 -14.11
CA LYS A 695 -31.62 -45.52 -15.03
C LYS A 695 -33.03 -45.27 -15.57
N TYR A 696 -33.16 -45.24 -16.87
CA TYR A 696 -34.48 -45.23 -17.50
C TYR A 696 -35.25 -46.51 -17.11
N ALA A 697 -36.44 -46.32 -16.57
CA ALA A 697 -37.41 -47.40 -16.32
C ALA A 697 -38.66 -47.12 -17.15
N GLU A 698 -39.04 -48.10 -17.97
CA GLU A 698 -40.26 -47.94 -18.73
C GLU A 698 -41.48 -47.90 -17.77
N PRO A 699 -42.40 -46.88 -17.92
CA PRO A 699 -43.61 -46.87 -17.11
C PRO A 699 -44.37 -48.19 -17.25
N SER A 700 -44.99 -48.63 -16.15
CA SER A 700 -45.79 -49.86 -16.17
C SER A 700 -46.98 -49.70 -17.11
N LYS A 701 -47.25 -50.72 -17.94
CA LYS A 701 -48.43 -50.81 -18.76
C LYS A 701 -49.68 -51.42 -18.05
N PHE A 702 -49.46 -51.80 -16.76
CA PHE A 702 -50.46 -52.44 -15.95
C PHE A 702 -51.10 -51.41 -14.99
N PRO A 703 -52.40 -51.63 -14.61
CA PRO A 703 -53.11 -50.75 -13.71
C PRO A 703 -52.41 -50.64 -12.36
N GLU A 704 -52.41 -49.43 -11.81
CA GLU A 704 -51.89 -49.15 -10.48
C GLU A 704 -52.98 -49.38 -9.43
N ILE A 705 -52.59 -49.71 -8.19
CA ILE A 705 -53.52 -49.87 -7.06
C ILE A 705 -53.20 -48.76 -6.03
N GLU A 706 -54.20 -47.90 -5.74
CA GLU A 706 -54.11 -46.91 -4.69
C GLU A 706 -54.76 -47.46 -3.40
N ILE A 707 -54.07 -47.27 -2.27
CA ILE A 707 -54.61 -47.61 -0.95
C ILE A 707 -54.37 -46.46 0.01
N ASP A 708 -55.44 -45.97 0.62
CA ASP A 708 -55.43 -44.98 1.66
C ASP A 708 -55.44 -45.67 3.03
N LEU A 709 -54.45 -45.28 3.87
CA LEU A 709 -54.34 -45.79 5.23
C LEU A 709 -54.35 -44.65 6.22
N SER A 710 -55.25 -44.65 7.15
CA SER A 710 -55.40 -43.64 8.19
C SER A 710 -54.79 -44.17 9.51
N PHE A 711 -53.82 -43.47 10.06
CA PHE A 711 -53.14 -43.83 11.27
C PHE A 711 -53.37 -42.77 12.37
N VAL A 712 -53.62 -43.18 13.58
CA VAL A 712 -53.70 -42.27 14.73
C VAL A 712 -52.29 -42.01 15.20
N SER A 713 -51.80 -40.84 14.85
CA SER A 713 -50.43 -40.41 15.17
C SER A 713 -50.29 -38.88 15.14
N GLU A 714 -49.57 -38.34 16.14
CA GLU A 714 -49.22 -36.91 16.16
C GLU A 714 -48.14 -36.54 15.10
N LYS A 715 -47.38 -37.54 14.64
CA LYS A 715 -46.23 -37.31 13.75
C LYS A 715 -46.28 -38.22 12.55
N TYR A 716 -45.93 -37.67 11.37
CA TYR A 716 -45.82 -38.43 10.14
C TYR A 716 -44.53 -39.30 10.09
N ALA A 717 -43.44 -38.86 10.72
CA ALA A 717 -42.13 -39.48 10.62
C ALA A 717 -42.13 -41.02 10.95
N PRO A 718 -42.78 -41.52 12.00
CA PRO A 718 -42.82 -42.96 12.26
C PRO A 718 -43.55 -43.76 11.18
N ILE A 719 -44.57 -43.14 10.54
CA ILE A 719 -45.31 -43.77 9.42
C ILE A 719 -44.43 -43.85 8.19
N ALA A 720 -43.76 -42.75 7.85
CA ALA A 720 -42.81 -42.74 6.72
C ALA A 720 -41.66 -43.75 6.90
N GLU A 721 -41.12 -43.87 8.13
CA GLU A 721 -40.07 -44.83 8.47
C GLU A 721 -40.53 -46.28 8.26
N ALA A 722 -41.72 -46.62 8.77
CA ALA A 722 -42.26 -47.97 8.58
C ALA A 722 -42.50 -48.32 7.11
N ILE A 723 -43.01 -47.37 6.33
CA ILE A 723 -43.16 -47.58 4.87
C ILE A 723 -41.81 -47.75 4.19
N LYS A 724 -40.78 -46.95 4.58
CA LYS A 724 -39.41 -47.08 4.06
C LYS A 724 -38.76 -48.43 4.46
N ASN A 725 -38.99 -48.87 5.71
CA ASN A 725 -38.45 -50.13 6.22
C ASN A 725 -39.07 -51.37 5.54
N ALA A 726 -40.28 -51.24 5.04
CA ALA A 726 -40.89 -52.29 4.25
C ALA A 726 -40.07 -52.60 2.98
N ASN A 727 -39.19 -51.68 2.53
CA ASN A 727 -38.25 -51.83 1.41
C ASN A 727 -38.86 -52.51 0.17
N CYS A 728 -40.13 -52.15 -0.13
CA CYS A 728 -40.90 -52.78 -1.18
C CYS A 728 -40.83 -52.02 -2.51
N SER A 729 -40.22 -52.60 -3.55
CA SER A 729 -40.09 -51.96 -4.86
C SER A 729 -41.42 -51.74 -5.60
N LEU A 730 -42.51 -52.34 -5.10
CA LEU A 730 -43.87 -52.21 -5.67
C LEU A 730 -44.53 -50.89 -5.24
N ILE A 731 -44.14 -50.31 -4.13
CA ILE A 731 -44.58 -48.98 -3.69
C ILE A 731 -43.87 -47.94 -4.57
N LYS A 732 -44.62 -47.25 -5.45
CA LYS A 732 -44.07 -46.26 -6.38
C LYS A 732 -44.15 -44.84 -5.86
N ASN A 733 -45.23 -44.57 -5.09
CA ASN A 733 -45.42 -43.24 -4.50
C ASN A 733 -46.11 -43.35 -3.13
N VAL A 734 -45.75 -42.42 -2.27
CA VAL A 734 -46.33 -42.23 -0.92
C VAL A 734 -46.67 -40.76 -0.78
N SER A 735 -47.95 -40.47 -0.52
CA SER A 735 -48.41 -39.09 -0.30
C SER A 735 -49.28 -39.02 0.95
N VAL A 736 -49.18 -37.89 1.66
CA VAL A 736 -50.14 -37.58 2.74
C VAL A 736 -51.38 -36.97 2.06
N VAL A 737 -52.54 -37.62 2.26
CA VAL A 737 -53.80 -37.20 1.65
C VAL A 737 -54.54 -36.24 2.54
N ASP A 738 -54.60 -36.54 3.85
CA ASP A 738 -55.35 -35.74 4.83
C ASP A 738 -54.74 -35.83 6.23
N THR A 739 -54.96 -34.81 7.01
CA THR A 739 -54.63 -34.78 8.45
C THR A 739 -55.85 -34.26 9.22
N TYR A 740 -56.42 -35.08 10.07
CA TYR A 740 -57.60 -34.75 10.85
C TYR A 740 -57.30 -34.81 12.34
N ALA A 741 -57.74 -33.86 13.10
CA ALA A 741 -57.63 -33.88 14.55
C ALA A 741 -59.02 -33.79 15.21
N ASP A 742 -59.29 -34.72 16.15
CA ASP A 742 -60.52 -34.78 16.93
C ASP A 742 -60.20 -35.01 18.42
N GLU A 743 -61.23 -35.21 19.26
CA GLU A 743 -61.09 -35.43 20.68
C GLU A 743 -60.23 -36.67 21.03
N ASN A 744 -60.09 -37.62 20.11
CA ASN A 744 -59.30 -38.85 20.28
C ASN A 744 -57.86 -38.74 19.82
N GLY A 745 -57.42 -37.55 19.29
CA GLY A 745 -56.08 -37.30 18.81
C GLY A 745 -55.99 -36.92 17.32
N LYS A 746 -54.79 -36.81 16.81
CA LYS A 746 -54.53 -36.51 15.40
C LYS A 746 -54.44 -37.80 14.59
N SER A 747 -55.11 -37.84 13.43
CA SER A 747 -54.96 -38.91 12.46
C SER A 747 -54.30 -38.37 11.17
N ILE A 748 -53.47 -39.20 10.55
CA ILE A 748 -52.76 -38.90 9.30
C ILE A 748 -53.13 -39.99 8.31
N THR A 749 -53.70 -39.60 7.17
CA THR A 749 -54.03 -40.49 6.06
C THR A 749 -52.94 -40.44 5.00
N VAL A 750 -52.38 -41.60 4.72
CA VAL A 750 -51.33 -41.74 3.70
C VAL A 750 -51.87 -42.60 2.53
N ARG A 751 -51.62 -42.16 1.33
CA ARG A 751 -51.88 -42.90 0.10
C ARG A 751 -50.63 -43.63 -0.36
N LEU A 752 -50.72 -44.92 -0.58
CA LEU A 752 -49.68 -45.74 -1.15
C LEU A 752 -50.11 -46.13 -2.58
N LEU A 753 -49.26 -45.82 -3.55
CA LEU A 753 -49.44 -46.20 -4.95
C LEU A 753 -48.57 -47.42 -5.26
N PHE A 754 -49.23 -48.52 -5.60
CA PHE A 754 -48.57 -49.78 -5.95
C PHE A 754 -48.60 -50.05 -7.44
N SER A 755 -47.50 -50.48 -8.02
CA SER A 755 -47.37 -50.83 -9.44
C SER A 755 -46.29 -51.90 -9.64
N HIS A 756 -46.56 -52.83 -10.59
CA HIS A 756 -45.56 -53.79 -11.02
C HIS A 756 -45.26 -53.65 -12.50
N PRO A 757 -44.00 -53.75 -12.96
CA PRO A 757 -43.62 -53.48 -14.35
C PRO A 757 -44.17 -54.53 -15.34
N GLU A 758 -44.41 -55.80 -14.90
CA GLU A 758 -44.68 -56.88 -15.81
C GLU A 758 -46.06 -57.57 -15.61
N LYS A 759 -46.81 -57.17 -14.57
CA LYS A 759 -48.15 -57.80 -14.32
C LYS A 759 -49.07 -56.84 -13.55
N THR A 760 -50.39 -57.17 -13.62
CA THR A 760 -51.36 -56.51 -12.74
C THR A 760 -51.25 -57.18 -11.33
N LEU A 761 -51.14 -56.29 -10.30
CA LEU A 761 -51.09 -56.69 -8.90
C LEU A 761 -52.47 -57.24 -8.45
N THR A 762 -52.45 -58.23 -7.60
CA THR A 762 -53.69 -58.75 -6.92
C THR A 762 -53.89 -58.02 -5.58
N LYS A 763 -55.10 -57.96 -5.11
CA LYS A 763 -55.42 -57.40 -3.80
C LYS A 763 -54.71 -58.12 -2.66
N ASP A 764 -54.50 -59.43 -2.74
CA ASP A 764 -53.82 -60.21 -1.71
C ASP A 764 -52.29 -59.88 -1.62
N GLU A 765 -51.66 -59.68 -2.79
CA GLU A 765 -50.25 -59.31 -2.85
C GLU A 765 -50.02 -57.90 -2.17
N VAL A 766 -50.88 -56.94 -2.41
CA VAL A 766 -50.83 -55.62 -1.81
C VAL A 766 -51.20 -55.68 -0.31
N ALA A 767 -52.25 -56.47 0.03
CA ALA A 767 -52.67 -56.65 1.44
C ALA A 767 -51.54 -57.18 2.29
N THR A 768 -50.72 -58.11 1.79
CA THR A 768 -49.57 -58.67 2.51
C THR A 768 -48.55 -57.57 2.89
N ILE A 769 -48.28 -56.66 1.99
CA ILE A 769 -47.33 -55.55 2.20
C ILE A 769 -47.91 -54.54 3.18
N VAL A 770 -49.19 -54.17 3.03
CA VAL A 770 -49.92 -53.26 3.89
C VAL A 770 -49.96 -53.81 5.33
N ASN A 771 -50.29 -55.07 5.49
CA ASN A 771 -50.33 -55.70 6.80
C ASN A 771 -48.95 -55.68 7.49
N GLY A 772 -47.86 -55.84 6.74
CA GLY A 772 -46.52 -55.74 7.27
C GLY A 772 -46.21 -54.31 7.80
N ILE A 773 -46.60 -53.26 7.07
CA ILE A 773 -46.44 -51.87 7.48
C ILE A 773 -47.30 -51.58 8.71
N VAL A 774 -48.56 -52.06 8.74
CA VAL A 774 -49.46 -51.86 9.88
C VAL A 774 -48.89 -52.53 11.12
N ALA A 775 -48.42 -53.80 11.00
CA ALA A 775 -47.81 -54.55 12.11
C ALA A 775 -46.58 -53.83 12.69
N GLU A 776 -45.73 -53.29 11.86
CA GLU A 776 -44.58 -52.49 12.33
C GLU A 776 -45.03 -51.24 13.10
N LEU A 777 -46.05 -50.51 12.63
CA LEU A 777 -46.60 -49.33 13.28
C LEU A 777 -47.29 -49.66 14.59
N GLU A 778 -47.94 -50.78 14.67
CA GLU A 778 -48.53 -51.25 15.92
C GLU A 778 -47.49 -51.55 17.02
N THR A 779 -46.29 -51.99 16.64
CA THR A 779 -45.17 -52.12 17.61
C THR A 779 -44.75 -50.81 18.20
N LYS A 780 -44.96 -49.72 17.47
CA LYS A 780 -44.70 -48.33 17.87
C LYS A 780 -45.93 -47.67 18.51
N ASN A 781 -46.97 -48.42 18.87
CA ASN A 781 -48.26 -47.95 19.41
C ASN A 781 -49.04 -47.00 18.48
N ILE A 782 -48.77 -47.06 17.17
CA ILE A 782 -49.54 -46.30 16.18
C ILE A 782 -50.59 -47.24 15.56
N LYS A 783 -51.85 -46.96 15.84
CA LYS A 783 -52.94 -47.81 15.36
C LYS A 783 -53.55 -47.25 14.10
N MET A 784 -53.99 -48.15 13.22
CA MET A 784 -54.83 -47.78 12.10
C MET A 784 -56.22 -47.34 12.61
N LYS A 785 -56.74 -46.24 12.09
CA LYS A 785 -58.09 -45.76 12.43
C LYS A 785 -59.10 -46.78 11.86
N ALA A 786 -59.91 -47.33 12.71
CA ALA A 786 -61.04 -48.21 12.27
C ALA A 786 -62.02 -47.32 11.48
N GLU A 787 -62.53 -47.89 10.33
CA GLU A 787 -63.54 -47.19 9.52
C GLU A 787 -64.79 -46.77 10.32
#